data_f7ea0e5ecef669a3cbe2b80c67e7cfeb
#
_entry.id   f7ea0e5ecef669a3cbe2b80c67e7cfeb
#
_cell.length_a   1.000
_cell.length_b   1.000
_cell.length_c   1.000
_cell.angle_alpha   90.00
_cell.angle_beta   90.00
_cell.angle_gamma   90.00
#
_symmetry.space_group_name_H-M   'P 1'
#
loop_
_entity.id
_entity.type
_entity.pdbx_description
1 polymer ?
#
loop_
_entity_poly.entity_id
_entity_poly.type
_entity_poly.pdbx_seq_one_letter_code
_entity_poly.pdbx_strand_id
1 'polypeptide(L)'
;MSCFALSAFAQEMGNYKGYTADGGTVTINSDKGQLVIQRYTDYGWKVTTLPEGKTMADVRPSITLTGTAKDGVTVSDDDAELVISYGNSSVVVNKQTSLLSFKDNGVVRLSEKTCLDNGSATKTVTFAAQNENGFYGGGYNGRFGSVDGQTLRMNNTQKYNWDQEHKDPNNICVPFVVSTNGYGVLFEDHYIDATIKPSSMEGISYTTQSPTPISYVYVGSEDGTQAGVMKTYGELTGTHELPPYWALGYITSRYGYHSQEETEGVIASLEQAKMPVSGVALDLFWEGEKQNGMGNLDWYKPKWPNPTQMMTDFKKKGIHTIIITEPYFAEETTNYLPLLKAGLFADPECPNMTWMSDNKVGLIDFMNPAAIDWYWNFYKARTEEGVDGWWLDLGEPEMITEGTIHADGSTHLQAHNEFGQKWIEGLWNKWKQEYPNKRPIFLPRSGTSGMQRYATFPWTGDIARTWSGMKCQVPALINGGMSGLGYLSSDIGGFVADQDNTDEKIINPELYMRWFQMGVFTPVLRTHAQHLPEPYQPEYNEYRDIISDYLALRYKMLPYIYSLSWLNTTQNTPITAPVNFYTDEEKDIAELDDEYLFGPNMLIAPITEPDAIGRKVVLPSGEWMEMTSLKTYEGNQTIDFADIELDMPVYLRRGTFTPYYAQTEYSNIENINRGRLQVVYPLGQGDAWDFTLYDDDHKSAQVGDKYELITFSGKYEGDSHIISLKQQCTEAYENRPTVREIDFVVPLYKDQKVTSVTSNDISITDQKYFPEDGVLTFHASVPAMGNAQSAITINFDNSTDISNVYTVSDSADKAKKYLINNCHIVIEANGNKYNVNGTKH
;
A
#
# COMPACT_ATOMS: atom_id res chain seq x y z
N MET A 1 4.74 33.38 -48.16
CA MET A 1 3.51 33.61 -47.37
C MET A 1 2.84 32.27 -47.18
N SER A 2 3.15 31.61 -46.12
CA SER A 2 2.52 30.36 -45.72
C SER A 2 1.47 30.72 -44.65
N CYS A 3 0.21 30.69 -45.02
CA CYS A 3 -0.90 30.82 -44.07
C CYS A 3 -0.89 29.56 -43.18
N PHE A 4 -0.44 29.71 -42.00
CA PHE A 4 -0.82 28.77 -40.93
C PHE A 4 -2.30 28.97 -40.69
N ALA A 5 -3.11 28.00 -41.11
CA ALA A 5 -4.48 27.88 -40.63
C ALA A 5 -4.40 27.52 -39.15
N LEU A 6 -4.55 28.50 -38.26
CA LEU A 6 -5.00 28.25 -36.91
C LEU A 6 -6.38 27.57 -37.04
N SER A 7 -6.41 26.28 -36.86
CA SER A 7 -7.64 25.58 -36.56
C SER A 7 -8.22 26.23 -35.31
N ALA A 8 -9.32 26.99 -35.49
CA ALA A 8 -10.09 27.48 -34.38
C ALA A 8 -10.65 26.26 -33.64
N PHE A 9 -9.97 25.83 -32.58
CA PHE A 9 -10.59 24.97 -31.59
C PHE A 9 -11.79 25.75 -31.05
N ALA A 10 -12.98 25.20 -31.23
CA ALA A 10 -14.22 25.81 -30.80
C ALA A 10 -14.09 26.13 -29.31
N GLN A 11 -14.43 27.35 -28.98
CA GLN A 11 -14.54 27.84 -27.59
C GLN A 11 -15.72 27.05 -26.96
N GLU A 12 -15.41 25.97 -26.29
CA GLU A 12 -16.41 24.98 -25.82
C GLU A 12 -17.37 25.60 -24.83
N MET A 13 -16.93 26.52 -23.98
CA MET A 13 -17.76 27.21 -23.00
C MET A 13 -18.38 28.56 -23.55
N GLY A 14 -17.95 29.05 -24.66
CA GLY A 14 -18.42 30.36 -25.20
C GLY A 14 -17.76 31.56 -24.49
N ASN A 15 -18.38 32.75 -24.62
CA ASN A 15 -17.82 33.98 -24.05
C ASN A 15 -18.09 34.09 -22.55
N TYR A 16 -17.07 34.57 -21.82
CA TYR A 16 -17.20 34.92 -20.41
C TYR A 16 -18.24 36.01 -20.17
N LYS A 17 -19.10 35.83 -19.15
CA LYS A 17 -20.17 36.76 -18.76
C LYS A 17 -20.13 37.24 -17.33
N GLY A 18 -19.12 36.83 -16.58
CA GLY A 18 -18.96 37.16 -15.17
C GLY A 18 -18.95 35.93 -14.26
N TYR A 19 -18.81 36.16 -12.99
CA TYR A 19 -18.77 35.09 -12.01
C TYR A 19 -19.59 35.42 -10.75
N THR A 20 -19.86 34.39 -9.96
CA THR A 20 -20.36 34.50 -8.59
C THR A 20 -19.45 33.68 -7.69
N ALA A 21 -19.23 34.16 -6.48
CA ALA A 21 -18.45 33.41 -5.47
C ALA A 21 -19.33 33.23 -4.21
N ASP A 22 -19.41 32.00 -3.72
CA ASP A 22 -20.14 31.66 -2.49
C ASP A 22 -19.32 30.62 -1.71
N GLY A 23 -18.83 31.01 -0.55
CA GLY A 23 -17.96 30.17 0.25
C GLY A 23 -16.70 29.73 -0.50
N GLY A 24 -16.53 28.42 -0.63
CA GLY A 24 -15.42 27.81 -1.37
C GLY A 24 -15.69 27.52 -2.86
N THR A 25 -16.82 28.03 -3.38
CA THR A 25 -17.28 27.76 -4.75
C THR A 25 -17.29 29.04 -5.58
N VAL A 26 -16.68 29.00 -6.74
CA VAL A 26 -16.72 30.06 -7.75
C VAL A 26 -17.40 29.53 -9.00
N THR A 27 -18.51 30.14 -9.40
CA THR A 27 -19.25 29.79 -10.61
C THR A 27 -19.05 30.86 -11.68
N ILE A 28 -18.45 30.48 -12.77
CA ILE A 28 -18.19 31.34 -13.92
C ILE A 28 -19.28 31.11 -14.97
N ASN A 29 -19.98 32.17 -15.36
CA ASN A 29 -21.05 32.14 -16.36
C ASN A 29 -20.49 32.40 -17.76
N SER A 30 -20.99 31.66 -18.74
CA SER A 30 -20.63 31.79 -20.16
C SER A 30 -21.84 31.68 -21.05
N ASP A 31 -21.65 31.82 -22.37
CA ASP A 31 -22.75 31.68 -23.36
C ASP A 31 -23.31 30.26 -23.46
N LYS A 32 -22.50 29.26 -23.17
CA LYS A 32 -22.83 27.83 -23.38
C LYS A 32 -23.03 27.04 -22.07
N GLY A 33 -23.01 27.74 -20.93
CA GLY A 33 -23.16 27.04 -19.64
C GLY A 33 -22.36 27.68 -18.50
N GLN A 34 -21.96 26.85 -17.53
CA GLN A 34 -21.25 27.30 -16.36
C GLN A 34 -20.02 26.47 -16.14
N LEU A 35 -18.97 27.10 -15.61
CA LEU A 35 -17.76 26.46 -15.08
C LEU A 35 -17.77 26.66 -13.57
N VAL A 36 -17.81 25.56 -12.80
CA VAL A 36 -17.87 25.55 -11.35
C VAL A 36 -16.52 25.07 -10.82
N ILE A 37 -15.86 25.92 -10.03
CA ILE A 37 -14.57 25.64 -9.40
C ILE A 37 -14.77 25.64 -7.89
N GLN A 38 -14.37 24.55 -7.21
CA GLN A 38 -14.61 24.32 -5.80
C GLN A 38 -13.31 23.95 -5.10
N ARG A 39 -12.98 24.61 -4.01
CA ARG A 39 -11.84 24.26 -3.16
C ARG A 39 -12.25 23.19 -2.13
N TYR A 40 -11.57 22.06 -2.11
CA TYR A 40 -11.78 20.97 -1.14
C TYR A 40 -10.68 20.90 -0.07
N THR A 41 -9.43 21.15 -0.46
CA THR A 41 -8.28 21.22 0.45
C THR A 41 -7.47 22.47 0.14
N ASP A 42 -6.35 22.68 0.80
CA ASP A 42 -5.50 23.83 0.55
C ASP A 42 -4.87 23.81 -0.85
N TYR A 43 -4.68 22.58 -1.40
CA TYR A 43 -4.10 22.33 -2.72
C TYR A 43 -5.00 21.45 -3.61
N GLY A 44 -6.27 21.27 -3.26
CA GLY A 44 -7.23 20.43 -3.98
C GLY A 44 -8.39 21.24 -4.58
N TRP A 45 -8.50 21.29 -5.93
CA TRP A 45 -9.49 22.05 -6.66
C TRP A 45 -10.34 21.17 -7.58
N LYS A 46 -11.64 21.07 -7.32
CA LYS A 46 -12.61 20.38 -8.17
C LYS A 46 -13.13 21.31 -9.26
N VAL A 47 -13.17 20.80 -10.48
CA VAL A 47 -13.66 21.50 -11.66
C VAL A 47 -14.79 20.72 -12.30
N THR A 48 -15.91 21.41 -12.56
CA THR A 48 -17.08 20.85 -13.25
C THR A 48 -17.54 21.84 -14.31
N THR A 49 -17.73 21.38 -15.54
CA THR A 49 -18.42 22.15 -16.56
C THR A 49 -19.87 21.71 -16.63
N LEU A 50 -20.79 22.66 -16.69
CA LEU A 50 -22.23 22.43 -16.77
C LEU A 50 -22.75 23.04 -18.10
N PRO A 51 -23.11 22.22 -19.09
CA PRO A 51 -23.75 22.70 -20.33
C PRO A 51 -25.04 23.45 -20.06
N GLU A 52 -25.49 24.24 -21.01
CA GLU A 52 -26.75 24.99 -20.89
C GLU A 52 -27.93 24.07 -20.48
N GLY A 53 -28.65 24.47 -19.45
CA GLY A 53 -29.78 23.72 -18.89
C GLY A 53 -29.38 22.61 -17.87
N LYS A 54 -28.10 22.41 -17.62
CA LYS A 54 -27.58 21.50 -16.57
C LYS A 54 -27.23 22.27 -15.31
N THR A 55 -27.30 21.56 -14.18
CA THR A 55 -26.97 22.07 -12.84
C THR A 55 -26.12 21.07 -12.09
N MET A 56 -25.57 21.44 -10.93
CA MET A 56 -24.85 20.51 -10.06
C MET A 56 -25.71 19.33 -9.59
N ALA A 57 -27.03 19.41 -9.62
CA ALA A 57 -27.94 18.30 -9.33
C ALA A 57 -27.95 17.21 -10.42
N ASP A 58 -27.48 17.53 -11.63
CA ASP A 58 -27.30 16.55 -12.72
C ASP A 58 -25.98 15.77 -12.62
N VAL A 59 -25.03 16.24 -11.81
CA VAL A 59 -23.74 15.58 -11.53
C VAL A 59 -23.98 14.45 -10.54
N ARG A 60 -23.46 13.25 -10.84
CA ARG A 60 -23.57 12.12 -9.91
C ARG A 60 -22.86 12.45 -8.57
N PRO A 61 -23.47 12.12 -7.42
CA PRO A 61 -22.80 12.32 -6.13
C PRO A 61 -21.44 11.62 -6.07
N SER A 62 -20.43 12.30 -5.54
CA SER A 62 -19.11 11.71 -5.37
C SER A 62 -19.13 10.56 -4.34
N ILE A 63 -18.54 9.43 -4.71
CA ILE A 63 -18.24 8.33 -3.79
C ILE A 63 -16.78 8.37 -3.33
N THR A 64 -15.99 9.27 -3.91
CA THR A 64 -14.55 9.40 -3.72
C THR A 64 -14.20 10.48 -2.72
N LEU A 65 -14.70 11.71 -2.93
CA LEU A 65 -14.34 12.86 -2.10
C LEU A 65 -15.00 12.81 -0.73
N THR A 66 -14.25 13.21 0.28
CA THR A 66 -14.77 13.40 1.64
C THR A 66 -15.06 14.87 1.91
N GLY A 67 -16.19 15.16 2.54
CA GLY A 67 -16.57 16.54 2.89
C GLY A 67 -17.14 17.35 1.72
N THR A 68 -17.11 18.67 1.88
CA THR A 68 -17.67 19.66 0.96
C THR A 68 -16.65 20.75 0.63
N ALA A 69 -16.97 21.60 -0.35
CA ALA A 69 -16.17 22.77 -0.65
C ALA A 69 -15.93 23.64 0.60
N LYS A 70 -14.67 24.05 0.80
CA LYS A 70 -14.21 24.81 1.98
C LYS A 70 -14.11 26.30 1.66
N ASP A 71 -14.55 27.14 2.57
CA ASP A 71 -14.55 28.62 2.45
C ASP A 71 -13.13 29.23 2.39
N GLY A 72 -13.08 30.52 2.10
CA GLY A 72 -11.86 31.32 2.21
C GLY A 72 -11.15 31.60 0.90
N VAL A 73 -11.74 31.25 -0.25
CA VAL A 73 -11.17 31.62 -1.56
C VAL A 73 -11.23 33.13 -1.78
N THR A 74 -10.21 33.68 -2.41
CA THR A 74 -10.18 35.06 -2.90
C THR A 74 -10.20 35.06 -4.43
N VAL A 75 -10.85 36.07 -5.01
CA VAL A 75 -10.96 36.20 -6.46
C VAL A 75 -10.38 37.56 -6.88
N SER A 76 -9.43 37.53 -7.78
CA SER A 76 -8.91 38.72 -8.50
C SER A 76 -9.39 38.67 -9.94
N ASP A 77 -9.99 39.75 -10.41
CA ASP A 77 -10.62 39.82 -11.72
C ASP A 77 -9.99 40.97 -12.52
N ASP A 78 -9.26 40.69 -13.58
CA ASP A 78 -8.74 41.65 -14.53
C ASP A 78 -9.30 41.42 -15.94
N ASP A 79 -8.84 42.22 -16.94
CA ASP A 79 -9.41 42.15 -18.29
C ASP A 79 -9.14 40.80 -18.98
N ALA A 80 -8.06 40.10 -18.67
CA ALA A 80 -7.59 38.89 -19.35
C ALA A 80 -7.89 37.61 -18.56
N GLU A 81 -7.76 37.66 -17.23
CA GLU A 81 -7.75 36.49 -16.36
C GLU A 81 -8.67 36.69 -15.15
N LEU A 82 -9.19 35.59 -14.64
CA LEU A 82 -9.80 35.48 -13.33
C LEU A 82 -8.93 34.54 -12.49
N VAL A 83 -8.39 35.04 -11.39
CA VAL A 83 -7.53 34.25 -10.49
C VAL A 83 -8.29 33.93 -9.21
N ILE A 84 -8.52 32.65 -8.94
CA ILE A 84 -9.15 32.11 -7.74
C ILE A 84 -8.04 31.53 -6.87
N SER A 85 -7.84 32.04 -5.66
CA SER A 85 -6.69 31.69 -4.83
C SER A 85 -7.10 31.29 -3.42
N TYR A 86 -6.31 30.39 -2.82
CA TYR A 86 -6.26 30.13 -1.39
C TYR A 86 -4.81 29.85 -0.97
N GLY A 87 -4.27 30.60 -0.01
CA GLY A 87 -2.87 30.47 0.39
C GLY A 87 -1.93 30.61 -0.82
N ASN A 88 -1.12 29.60 -1.03
CA ASN A 88 -0.16 29.52 -2.11
C ASN A 88 -0.65 28.75 -3.35
N SER A 89 -1.90 28.26 -3.33
CA SER A 89 -2.50 27.53 -4.46
C SER A 89 -3.53 28.41 -5.18
N SER A 90 -3.59 28.32 -6.52
CA SER A 90 -4.55 29.10 -7.32
C SER A 90 -4.94 28.42 -8.62
N VAL A 91 -6.15 28.74 -9.05
CA VAL A 91 -6.69 28.41 -10.38
C VAL A 91 -6.80 29.71 -11.17
N VAL A 92 -6.16 29.78 -12.32
CA VAL A 92 -6.18 30.89 -13.25
C VAL A 92 -7.08 30.53 -14.43
N VAL A 93 -8.11 31.31 -14.67
CA VAL A 93 -9.05 31.15 -15.78
C VAL A 93 -8.74 32.18 -16.83
N ASN A 94 -8.40 31.78 -18.03
CA ASN A 94 -8.26 32.66 -19.18
C ASN A 94 -9.66 33.04 -19.71
N LYS A 95 -10.05 34.31 -19.64
CA LYS A 95 -11.40 34.76 -20.01
C LYS A 95 -11.71 34.64 -21.49
N GLN A 96 -10.69 34.62 -22.37
CA GLN A 96 -10.89 34.49 -23.81
C GLN A 96 -11.12 33.03 -24.23
N THR A 97 -10.44 32.09 -23.59
CA THR A 97 -10.47 30.67 -23.99
C THR A 97 -11.23 29.76 -23.01
N SER A 98 -11.52 30.26 -21.80
CA SER A 98 -12.05 29.49 -20.64
C SER A 98 -11.14 28.37 -20.16
N LEU A 99 -9.89 28.30 -20.62
CA LEU A 99 -8.91 27.29 -20.19
C LEU A 99 -8.36 27.62 -18.80
N LEU A 100 -8.08 26.58 -18.03
CA LEU A 100 -7.57 26.66 -16.67
C LEU A 100 -6.07 26.37 -16.60
N SER A 101 -5.40 27.09 -15.68
CA SER A 101 -4.06 26.75 -15.23
C SER A 101 -4.04 26.69 -13.71
N PHE A 102 -3.41 25.67 -13.15
CA PHE A 102 -3.25 25.46 -11.71
C PHE A 102 -1.83 25.82 -11.31
N LYS A 103 -1.69 26.58 -10.23
CA LYS A 103 -0.41 27.04 -9.72
C LYS A 103 -0.31 26.73 -8.24
N ASP A 104 0.84 26.19 -7.84
CA ASP A 104 1.25 26.04 -6.45
C ASP A 104 2.57 26.78 -6.23
N ASN A 105 2.65 27.62 -5.18
CA ASN A 105 3.80 28.46 -4.90
C ASN A 105 4.25 29.36 -6.08
N GLY A 106 3.30 29.79 -6.91
CA GLY A 106 3.55 30.59 -8.10
C GLY A 106 4.03 29.81 -9.33
N VAL A 107 4.28 28.51 -9.20
CA VAL A 107 4.69 27.63 -10.31
C VAL A 107 3.45 27.01 -10.97
N VAL A 108 3.35 27.11 -12.30
CA VAL A 108 2.30 26.40 -13.06
C VAL A 108 2.61 24.90 -13.03
N ARG A 109 1.71 24.13 -12.43
CA ARG A 109 1.82 22.67 -12.32
C ARG A 109 1.03 21.93 -13.41
N LEU A 110 -0.14 22.44 -13.77
CA LEU A 110 -1.03 21.83 -14.74
C LEU A 110 -1.76 22.93 -15.53
N SER A 111 -1.95 22.71 -16.82
CA SER A 111 -2.76 23.60 -17.66
C SER A 111 -3.65 22.81 -18.61
N GLU A 112 -4.92 23.19 -18.73
CA GLU A 112 -5.80 22.63 -19.75
C GLU A 112 -5.32 23.00 -21.16
N LYS A 113 -5.39 22.03 -22.06
CA LYS A 113 -5.24 22.20 -23.51
C LYS A 113 -6.60 22.26 -24.20
N THR A 114 -7.57 21.52 -23.65
CA THR A 114 -9.01 21.67 -23.97
C THR A 114 -9.80 21.70 -22.68
N CYS A 115 -10.88 22.48 -22.62
CA CYS A 115 -11.82 22.45 -21.49
C CYS A 115 -12.45 21.06 -21.34
N LEU A 116 -12.94 20.74 -20.12
CA LEU A 116 -13.80 19.58 -19.92
C LEU A 116 -15.10 19.73 -20.72
N ASP A 117 -15.30 18.89 -21.73
CA ASP A 117 -16.52 18.85 -22.56
C ASP A 117 -17.57 17.91 -21.95
N ASN A 118 -18.47 18.43 -21.15
CA ASN A 118 -19.63 17.71 -20.63
C ASN A 118 -20.87 17.83 -21.56
N GLY A 119 -20.80 18.56 -22.67
CA GLY A 119 -21.90 18.76 -23.61
C GLY A 119 -22.05 17.66 -24.66
N SER A 120 -20.98 16.96 -24.97
CA SER A 120 -20.93 15.89 -25.97
C SER A 120 -21.30 14.52 -25.39
N ALA A 121 -21.72 13.59 -26.26
CA ALA A 121 -21.97 12.20 -25.88
C ALA A 121 -20.67 11.51 -25.38
N THR A 122 -19.56 11.80 -26.07
CA THR A 122 -18.22 11.44 -25.58
C THR A 122 -17.62 12.67 -24.91
N LYS A 123 -17.39 12.58 -23.61
CA LYS A 123 -16.81 13.66 -22.81
C LYS A 123 -15.30 13.55 -22.82
N THR A 124 -14.61 14.69 -22.91
CA THR A 124 -13.15 14.73 -22.96
C THR A 124 -12.61 15.93 -22.21
N VAL A 125 -11.40 15.79 -21.69
CA VAL A 125 -10.54 16.89 -21.24
C VAL A 125 -9.10 16.52 -21.56
N THR A 126 -8.29 17.52 -21.96
CA THR A 126 -6.86 17.33 -22.21
C THR A 126 -6.05 18.40 -21.50
N PHE A 127 -4.90 18.00 -20.98
CA PHE A 127 -3.94 18.87 -20.31
C PHE A 127 -2.63 18.90 -21.09
N ALA A 128 -1.92 20.00 -21.01
CA ALA A 128 -0.62 20.15 -21.66
C ALA A 128 0.47 19.44 -20.87
N ALA A 129 1.44 18.86 -21.56
CA ALA A 129 2.66 18.31 -20.94
C ALA A 129 3.46 19.44 -20.25
N GLN A 130 4.08 19.13 -19.10
CA GLN A 130 4.87 20.04 -18.28
C GLN A 130 6.31 19.54 -18.09
N ASN A 131 6.86 18.79 -19.05
CA ASN A 131 8.16 18.13 -19.00
C ASN A 131 8.29 17.14 -17.83
N GLU A 132 7.29 16.31 -17.63
CA GLU A 132 7.28 15.24 -16.65
C GLU A 132 8.32 14.17 -17.00
N ASN A 133 8.95 13.56 -16.00
CA ASN A 133 9.79 12.38 -16.18
C ASN A 133 8.99 11.09 -16.21
N GLY A 134 7.74 11.09 -15.71
CA GLY A 134 6.84 9.95 -15.72
C GLY A 134 5.55 10.20 -14.95
N PHE A 135 4.68 9.20 -14.99
CA PHE A 135 3.40 9.18 -14.30
C PHE A 135 3.18 7.84 -13.60
N TYR A 136 2.46 7.85 -12.49
CA TYR A 136 2.07 6.69 -11.71
C TYR A 136 0.58 6.69 -11.41
N GLY A 137 0.02 5.55 -10.99
CA GLY A 137 -1.37 5.43 -10.56
C GLY A 137 -2.24 4.66 -11.53
N GLY A 138 -3.53 4.98 -11.60
CA GLY A 138 -4.51 4.26 -12.42
C GLY A 138 -5.12 3.02 -11.76
N GLY A 139 -4.87 2.78 -10.49
CA GLY A 139 -5.09 1.54 -9.78
C GLY A 139 -3.81 0.70 -9.76
N TYR A 140 -3.92 -0.61 -9.73
CA TYR A 140 -2.73 -1.42 -9.97
C TYR A 140 -2.67 -1.87 -11.44
N ASN A 141 -1.49 -1.83 -12.02
CA ASN A 141 -1.19 -2.50 -13.27
C ASN A 141 0.11 -3.28 -13.11
N GLY A 142 0.18 -4.46 -13.68
CA GLY A 142 1.33 -5.34 -13.55
C GLY A 142 2.32 -5.27 -14.72
N ARG A 143 2.17 -4.32 -15.66
CA ARG A 143 2.99 -4.27 -16.89
C ARG A 143 4.10 -3.24 -16.84
N PHE A 144 3.88 -2.09 -16.20
CA PHE A 144 4.76 -0.94 -16.31
C PHE A 144 4.99 -0.30 -14.95
N GLY A 145 6.22 0.06 -14.64
CA GLY A 145 6.56 0.86 -13.47
C GLY A 145 5.92 2.24 -13.58
N SER A 146 6.24 2.97 -14.65
CA SER A 146 5.56 4.21 -15.03
C SER A 146 4.41 3.93 -15.99
N VAL A 147 3.29 4.64 -15.83
CA VAL A 147 2.14 4.61 -16.77
C VAL A 147 2.25 5.64 -17.89
N ASP A 148 3.42 6.26 -18.07
CA ASP A 148 3.69 7.24 -19.13
C ASP A 148 3.44 6.64 -20.51
N GLY A 149 2.65 7.33 -21.34
CA GLY A 149 2.29 6.89 -22.69
C GLY A 149 1.29 5.72 -22.75
N GLN A 150 0.86 5.18 -21.62
CA GLN A 150 -0.09 4.06 -21.56
C GLN A 150 -1.54 4.56 -21.66
N THR A 151 -2.43 3.68 -22.11
CA THR A 151 -3.89 3.91 -22.04
C THR A 151 -4.46 3.06 -20.91
N LEU A 152 -4.86 3.73 -19.84
CA LEU A 152 -5.48 3.10 -18.68
C LEU A 152 -7.00 3.06 -18.89
N ARG A 153 -7.56 1.87 -19.01
CA ARG A 153 -8.99 1.65 -19.17
C ARG A 153 -9.63 1.39 -17.80
N MET A 154 -10.61 2.21 -17.43
CA MET A 154 -11.32 2.10 -16.16
C MET A 154 -12.47 1.08 -16.29
N ASN A 155 -12.14 -0.19 -16.02
CA ASN A 155 -13.08 -1.30 -16.11
C ASN A 155 -12.62 -2.41 -15.17
N ASN A 156 -13.23 -2.51 -13.99
CA ASN A 156 -12.93 -3.54 -13.02
C ASN A 156 -13.25 -4.90 -13.60
N THR A 157 -12.23 -5.71 -13.86
CA THR A 157 -12.35 -6.97 -14.59
C THR A 157 -11.41 -8.02 -14.01
N GLN A 158 -11.95 -9.18 -13.70
CA GLN A 158 -11.17 -10.36 -13.32
C GLN A 158 -10.39 -10.92 -14.51
N LYS A 159 -9.11 -11.18 -14.29
CA LYS A 159 -8.24 -11.84 -15.27
C LYS A 159 -7.65 -13.11 -14.64
N TYR A 160 -8.36 -14.22 -14.79
CA TYR A 160 -7.87 -15.50 -14.29
C TYR A 160 -6.58 -15.92 -15.01
N ASN A 161 -5.56 -16.36 -14.24
CA ASN A 161 -4.26 -16.77 -14.75
C ASN A 161 -3.55 -15.68 -15.55
N TRP A 162 -3.50 -14.45 -14.98
CA TRP A 162 -2.83 -13.32 -15.61
C TRP A 162 -1.35 -13.23 -15.23
N ASP A 163 -0.56 -12.69 -16.11
CA ASP A 163 0.84 -12.35 -15.93
C ASP A 163 1.23 -11.12 -16.76
N GLN A 164 2.50 -10.72 -16.76
CA GLN A 164 2.99 -9.54 -17.47
C GLN A 164 2.76 -9.65 -19.00
N GLU A 165 2.75 -10.85 -19.56
CA GLU A 165 2.74 -11.05 -21.02
C GLU A 165 1.32 -11.23 -21.60
N HIS A 166 0.39 -11.84 -20.85
CA HIS A 166 -0.81 -12.40 -21.42
C HIS A 166 -2.12 -11.65 -21.13
N LYS A 167 -2.22 -10.90 -20.04
CA LYS A 167 -3.47 -10.23 -19.68
C LYS A 167 -3.19 -8.94 -18.93
N ASP A 168 -4.03 -7.94 -19.13
CA ASP A 168 -4.01 -6.72 -18.33
C ASP A 168 -4.83 -6.93 -17.05
N PRO A 169 -4.23 -6.89 -15.86
CA PRO A 169 -5.00 -6.92 -14.62
C PRO A 169 -5.75 -5.60 -14.47
N ASN A 170 -6.97 -5.67 -13.98
CA ASN A 170 -7.80 -4.48 -13.86
C ASN A 170 -8.90 -4.60 -12.79
N ASN A 171 -8.68 -5.42 -11.76
CA ASN A 171 -9.70 -5.64 -10.73
C ASN A 171 -10.01 -4.37 -9.91
N ILE A 172 -9.04 -3.44 -9.80
CA ILE A 172 -9.19 -2.17 -9.10
C ILE A 172 -8.71 -1.03 -9.99
N CYS A 173 -9.64 -0.31 -10.57
CA CYS A 173 -9.39 0.87 -11.37
C CYS A 173 -9.54 2.12 -10.52
N VAL A 174 -8.49 2.93 -10.45
CA VAL A 174 -8.50 4.21 -9.75
C VAL A 174 -8.26 5.32 -10.76
N PRO A 175 -9.24 6.16 -11.06
CA PRO A 175 -9.12 7.23 -12.07
C PRO A 175 -8.29 8.41 -11.54
N PHE A 176 -7.08 8.13 -11.04
CA PHE A 176 -6.13 9.08 -10.47
C PHE A 176 -4.73 8.79 -11.01
N VAL A 177 -4.06 9.83 -11.50
CA VAL A 177 -2.67 9.76 -11.94
C VAL A 177 -1.84 10.84 -11.25
N VAL A 178 -0.61 10.48 -10.88
CA VAL A 178 0.38 11.35 -10.22
C VAL A 178 1.55 11.57 -11.15
N SER A 179 1.91 12.85 -11.35
CA SER A 179 3.08 13.29 -12.09
C SER A 179 4.31 13.37 -11.19
N THR A 180 5.47 13.03 -11.73
CA THR A 180 6.78 13.28 -11.09
C THR A 180 7.04 14.78 -10.82
N ASN A 181 6.29 15.69 -11.46
CA ASN A 181 6.37 17.13 -11.23
C ASN A 181 5.56 17.63 -10.02
N GLY A 182 5.10 16.73 -9.13
CA GLY A 182 4.44 17.09 -7.87
C GLY A 182 3.03 17.64 -8.04
N TYR A 183 2.25 17.04 -8.94
CA TYR A 183 0.81 17.22 -9.06
C TYR A 183 0.12 15.90 -9.45
N GLY A 184 -1.18 15.83 -9.26
CA GLY A 184 -2.02 14.75 -9.72
C GLY A 184 -3.34 15.23 -10.30
N VAL A 185 -4.03 14.36 -11.02
CA VAL A 185 -5.38 14.59 -11.53
C VAL A 185 -6.25 13.39 -11.19
N LEU A 186 -7.34 13.64 -10.46
CA LEU A 186 -8.37 12.67 -10.12
C LEU A 186 -9.63 12.96 -10.94
N PHE A 187 -10.15 11.96 -11.65
CA PHE A 187 -11.39 12.09 -12.40
C PHE A 187 -12.56 11.53 -11.57
N GLU A 188 -13.52 12.39 -11.28
CA GLU A 188 -14.77 12.05 -10.58
C GLU A 188 -15.78 11.44 -11.56
N ASP A 189 -15.42 10.27 -12.07
CA ASP A 189 -16.21 9.47 -12.99
C ASP A 189 -15.84 7.99 -12.82
N HIS A 190 -16.83 7.15 -12.58
CA HIS A 190 -16.67 5.70 -12.39
C HIS A 190 -17.36 4.90 -13.50
N TYR A 191 -17.73 5.57 -14.60
CA TYR A 191 -18.37 4.92 -15.74
C TYR A 191 -17.41 3.90 -16.36
N ILE A 192 -17.98 2.74 -16.71
CA ILE A 192 -17.20 1.66 -17.33
C ILE A 192 -16.52 2.14 -18.64
N ASP A 193 -15.31 1.64 -18.88
CA ASP A 193 -14.54 1.92 -20.10
C ASP A 193 -14.09 3.37 -20.32
N ALA A 194 -14.19 4.22 -19.30
CA ALA A 194 -13.49 5.50 -19.33
C ALA A 194 -11.98 5.26 -19.51
N THR A 195 -11.28 6.19 -20.17
CA THR A 195 -9.83 6.04 -20.42
C THR A 195 -9.04 7.25 -19.95
N ILE A 196 -7.89 6.98 -19.33
CA ILE A 196 -6.87 7.98 -19.00
C ILE A 196 -5.63 7.64 -19.82
N LYS A 197 -5.05 8.65 -20.50
CA LYS A 197 -3.77 8.52 -21.18
C LYS A 197 -2.83 9.61 -20.67
N PRO A 198 -2.00 9.34 -19.65
CA PRO A 198 -0.94 10.24 -19.25
C PRO A 198 0.24 10.14 -20.22
N SER A 199 0.85 11.26 -20.57
CA SER A 199 2.03 11.28 -21.45
C SER A 199 2.91 12.48 -21.15
N SER A 200 4.18 12.24 -20.86
CA SER A 200 5.19 13.28 -20.67
C SER A 200 5.44 14.13 -21.94
N MET A 201 5.06 13.60 -23.11
CA MET A 201 5.19 14.28 -24.39
C MET A 201 3.93 15.03 -24.83
N GLU A 202 2.76 14.44 -24.60
CA GLU A 202 1.47 14.95 -25.12
C GLU A 202 0.62 15.61 -24.02
N GLY A 203 0.90 15.32 -22.74
CA GLY A 203 0.08 15.68 -21.61
C GLY A 203 -0.91 14.59 -21.22
N ILE A 204 -1.90 14.92 -20.38
CA ILE A 204 -2.90 13.96 -19.91
C ILE A 204 -4.18 14.12 -20.74
N SER A 205 -4.77 13.02 -21.20
CA SER A 205 -6.10 13.01 -21.79
C SER A 205 -7.04 12.07 -21.03
N TYR A 206 -8.29 12.50 -20.87
CA TYR A 206 -9.38 11.71 -20.30
C TYR A 206 -10.55 11.63 -21.27
N THR A 207 -11.16 10.46 -21.39
CA THR A 207 -12.31 10.25 -22.27
C THR A 207 -13.31 9.29 -21.64
N THR A 208 -14.61 9.63 -21.68
CA THR A 208 -15.69 8.79 -21.14
C THR A 208 -16.99 8.95 -21.96
N GLN A 209 -17.86 7.96 -21.87
CA GLN A 209 -19.23 8.00 -22.39
C GLN A 209 -20.27 8.11 -21.27
N SER A 210 -19.87 8.58 -20.09
CA SER A 210 -20.79 8.82 -18.96
C SER A 210 -22.00 9.65 -19.40
N PRO A 211 -23.25 9.24 -19.07
CA PRO A 211 -24.46 9.99 -19.47
C PRO A 211 -24.67 11.26 -18.64
N THR A 212 -24.01 11.39 -17.50
CA THR A 212 -24.10 12.56 -16.61
C THR A 212 -22.86 13.45 -16.74
N PRO A 213 -22.94 14.74 -16.40
CA PRO A 213 -21.75 15.57 -16.30
C PRO A 213 -20.76 14.99 -15.29
N ILE A 214 -19.49 15.06 -15.64
CA ILE A 214 -18.37 14.61 -14.77
C ILE A 214 -17.57 15.79 -14.25
N SER A 215 -16.68 15.53 -13.31
CA SER A 215 -15.72 16.51 -12.79
C SER A 215 -14.31 15.92 -12.80
N TYR A 216 -13.31 16.79 -12.71
CA TYR A 216 -11.99 16.38 -12.32
C TYR A 216 -11.49 17.20 -11.11
N VAL A 217 -10.50 16.69 -10.41
CA VAL A 217 -9.88 17.36 -9.28
C VAL A 217 -8.39 17.51 -9.56
N TYR A 218 -7.91 18.74 -9.56
CA TYR A 218 -6.49 19.02 -9.47
C TYR A 218 -6.02 18.72 -8.05
N VAL A 219 -4.97 17.94 -7.92
CA VAL A 219 -4.34 17.52 -6.66
C VAL A 219 -2.92 18.06 -6.64
N GLY A 220 -2.72 19.20 -6.00
CA GLY A 220 -1.42 19.83 -5.85
C GLY A 220 -0.72 19.46 -4.55
N SER A 221 0.37 20.19 -4.24
CA SER A 221 1.12 19.99 -3.01
C SER A 221 1.81 21.26 -2.54
N GLU A 222 2.03 21.36 -1.21
CA GLU A 222 2.75 22.47 -0.58
C GLU A 222 4.22 22.53 -1.02
N ASP A 223 4.85 21.37 -1.12
CA ASP A 223 6.30 21.24 -1.37
C ASP A 223 6.66 20.91 -2.83
N GLY A 224 5.66 20.66 -3.68
CA GLY A 224 5.86 20.27 -5.08
C GLY A 224 6.40 18.85 -5.26
N THR A 225 6.24 17.97 -4.25
CA THR A 225 6.71 16.57 -4.27
C THR A 225 5.57 15.59 -4.51
N GLN A 226 5.91 14.38 -4.94
CA GLN A 226 4.95 13.27 -5.05
C GLN A 226 4.35 12.91 -3.66
N ALA A 227 5.14 12.99 -2.60
CA ALA A 227 4.67 12.76 -1.23
C ALA A 227 3.61 13.77 -0.80
N GLY A 228 3.81 15.05 -1.11
CA GLY A 228 2.83 16.10 -0.87
C GLY A 228 1.55 15.90 -1.67
N VAL A 229 1.63 15.43 -2.92
CA VAL A 229 0.45 15.07 -3.73
C VAL A 229 -0.33 13.92 -3.08
N MET A 230 0.35 12.86 -2.64
CA MET A 230 -0.30 11.73 -1.97
C MET A 230 -0.97 12.15 -0.66
N LYS A 231 -0.37 13.07 0.10
CA LYS A 231 -0.99 13.68 1.28
C LYS A 231 -2.28 14.43 0.92
N THR A 232 -2.25 15.31 -0.07
CA THR A 232 -3.44 16.05 -0.55
C THR A 232 -4.51 15.07 -1.07
N TYR A 233 -4.12 14.01 -1.78
CA TYR A 233 -5.05 12.95 -2.21
C TYR A 233 -5.75 12.30 -1.01
N GLY A 234 -5.01 11.97 0.05
CA GLY A 234 -5.57 11.45 1.30
C GLY A 234 -6.53 12.43 2.00
N GLU A 235 -6.21 13.73 2.00
CA GLU A 235 -7.11 14.77 2.53
C GLU A 235 -8.42 14.89 1.74
N LEU A 236 -8.38 14.62 0.43
CA LEU A 236 -9.54 14.63 -0.45
C LEU A 236 -10.39 13.37 -0.32
N THR A 237 -9.76 12.21 -0.22
CA THR A 237 -10.43 10.92 -0.39
C THR A 237 -10.51 10.08 0.89
N GLY A 238 -9.90 10.56 1.97
CA GLY A 238 -9.69 9.83 3.23
C GLY A 238 -8.44 8.95 3.18
N THR A 239 -7.87 8.70 4.34
CA THR A 239 -6.70 7.85 4.54
C THR A 239 -7.10 6.48 5.09
N HIS A 240 -6.22 5.50 5.01
CA HIS A 240 -6.44 4.19 5.60
C HIS A 240 -6.44 4.27 7.14
N GLU A 241 -7.31 3.52 7.79
CA GLU A 241 -7.24 3.35 9.26
C GLU A 241 -6.01 2.51 9.64
N LEU A 242 -5.53 2.69 10.88
CA LEU A 242 -4.49 1.79 11.39
C LEU A 242 -4.97 0.34 11.34
N PRO A 243 -4.17 -0.59 10.77
CA PRO A 243 -4.56 -1.99 10.69
C PRO A 243 -4.59 -2.66 12.07
N PRO A 244 -5.33 -3.74 12.25
CA PRO A 244 -5.07 -4.62 13.38
C PRO A 244 -3.65 -5.20 13.23
N TYR A 245 -2.87 -5.15 14.31
CA TYR A 245 -1.43 -5.44 14.27
C TYR A 245 -1.11 -6.84 13.72
N TRP A 246 -1.95 -7.83 14.05
CA TRP A 246 -1.78 -9.20 13.57
C TRP A 246 -1.82 -9.32 12.04
N ALA A 247 -2.53 -8.43 11.34
CA ALA A 247 -2.62 -8.43 9.88
C ALA A 247 -1.29 -8.10 9.19
N LEU A 248 -0.33 -7.53 9.91
CA LEU A 248 1.02 -7.25 9.41
C LEU A 248 1.98 -8.44 9.55
N GLY A 249 1.60 -9.50 10.28
CA GLY A 249 2.33 -10.76 10.35
C GLY A 249 2.06 -11.64 9.11
N TYR A 250 2.31 -12.94 9.24
CA TYR A 250 2.06 -13.91 8.18
C TYR A 250 0.63 -14.45 8.23
N ILE A 251 -0.05 -14.47 7.09
CA ILE A 251 -1.38 -15.03 6.89
C ILE A 251 -1.27 -16.23 5.95
N THR A 252 -1.71 -17.40 6.40
CA THR A 252 -1.81 -18.60 5.55
C THR A 252 -3.20 -18.72 4.95
N SER A 253 -3.29 -19.10 3.68
CA SER A 253 -4.55 -19.27 2.95
C SER A 253 -4.38 -20.28 1.83
N ARG A 254 -5.44 -20.97 1.46
CA ARG A 254 -5.47 -21.89 0.30
C ARG A 254 -6.88 -21.96 -0.29
N TYR A 255 -6.96 -22.24 -1.59
CA TYR A 255 -8.19 -22.59 -2.30
C TYR A 255 -8.33 -24.13 -2.38
N GLY A 256 -8.89 -24.86 -1.37
CA GLY A 256 -9.24 -24.27 -0.08
C GLY A 256 -8.87 -25.23 1.05
N TYR A 257 -9.08 -24.79 2.25
CA TYR A 257 -9.14 -25.70 3.40
C TYR A 257 -10.56 -26.26 3.48
N HIS A 258 -10.71 -27.57 3.28
CA HIS A 258 -12.03 -28.20 3.13
C HIS A 258 -12.68 -28.62 4.45
N SER A 259 -11.98 -28.49 5.57
CA SER A 259 -12.52 -28.88 6.89
C SER A 259 -11.78 -28.17 8.04
N GLN A 260 -12.45 -28.17 9.19
CA GLN A 260 -11.85 -27.74 10.46
C GLN A 260 -10.61 -28.56 10.81
N GLU A 261 -10.65 -29.90 10.67
CA GLU A 261 -9.52 -30.80 10.94
C GLU A 261 -8.30 -30.47 10.06
N GLU A 262 -8.52 -30.20 8.76
CA GLU A 262 -7.46 -29.82 7.84
C GLU A 262 -6.84 -28.46 8.25
N THR A 263 -7.67 -27.47 8.57
CA THR A 263 -7.20 -26.15 9.00
C THR A 263 -6.38 -26.21 10.28
N GLU A 264 -6.88 -26.96 11.28
CA GLU A 264 -6.16 -27.21 12.54
C GLU A 264 -4.83 -27.93 12.28
N GLY A 265 -4.79 -28.88 11.33
CA GLY A 265 -3.60 -29.61 10.89
C GLY A 265 -2.55 -28.71 10.24
N VAL A 266 -2.97 -27.74 9.40
CA VAL A 266 -2.08 -26.75 8.79
C VAL A 266 -1.42 -25.87 9.86
N ILE A 267 -2.20 -25.36 10.81
CA ILE A 267 -1.67 -24.55 11.91
C ILE A 267 -0.68 -25.37 12.78
N ALA A 268 -1.02 -26.61 13.11
CA ALA A 268 -0.12 -27.50 13.86
C ALA A 268 1.19 -27.78 13.10
N SER A 269 1.14 -27.89 11.77
CA SER A 269 2.31 -28.11 10.92
C SER A 269 3.23 -26.88 10.87
N LEU A 270 2.67 -25.68 10.80
CA LEU A 270 3.43 -24.42 10.90
C LEU A 270 4.11 -24.30 12.26
N GLU A 271 3.39 -24.60 13.36
CA GLU A 271 3.97 -24.61 14.71
C GLU A 271 5.11 -25.62 14.83
N GLN A 272 4.92 -26.84 14.31
CA GLN A 272 5.97 -27.87 14.32
C GLN A 272 7.19 -27.46 13.52
N ALA A 273 7.00 -26.75 12.40
CA ALA A 273 8.07 -26.17 11.58
C ALA A 273 8.71 -24.92 12.22
N LYS A 274 8.21 -24.43 13.36
CA LYS A 274 8.59 -23.17 14.01
C LYS A 274 8.42 -21.95 13.10
N MET A 275 7.46 -21.98 12.22
CA MET A 275 7.08 -20.89 11.33
C MET A 275 5.93 -20.11 11.96
N PRO A 276 6.15 -18.86 12.41
CA PRO A 276 5.10 -18.06 13.04
C PRO A 276 4.00 -17.72 12.03
N VAL A 277 2.75 -17.74 12.50
CA VAL A 277 1.57 -17.38 11.73
C VAL A 277 0.64 -16.52 12.59
N SER A 278 0.06 -15.48 12.01
CA SER A 278 -0.80 -14.52 12.71
C SER A 278 -2.24 -14.55 12.21
N GLY A 279 -2.48 -15.15 11.05
CA GLY A 279 -3.82 -15.27 10.49
C GLY A 279 -3.99 -16.49 9.61
N VAL A 280 -5.23 -16.96 9.52
CA VAL A 280 -5.66 -17.99 8.57
C VAL A 280 -6.88 -17.48 7.81
N ALA A 281 -6.84 -17.56 6.47
CA ALA A 281 -7.97 -17.20 5.63
C ALA A 281 -8.60 -18.47 5.05
N LEU A 282 -9.92 -18.58 5.23
CA LEU A 282 -10.73 -19.71 4.78
C LEU A 282 -11.47 -19.30 3.51
N ASP A 283 -11.25 -20.08 2.46
CA ASP A 283 -11.91 -19.95 1.18
C ASP A 283 -13.31 -20.63 1.19
N LEU A 284 -14.07 -20.53 0.14
CA LEU A 284 -15.50 -20.85 -0.02
C LEU A 284 -16.00 -22.16 0.63
N PHE A 285 -15.12 -23.10 0.94
CA PHE A 285 -15.48 -24.42 1.50
C PHE A 285 -15.95 -24.38 2.97
N TRP A 286 -15.94 -23.21 3.61
CA TRP A 286 -16.57 -23.03 4.91
C TRP A 286 -18.13 -23.03 4.80
N GLU A 287 -18.67 -22.62 3.63
CA GLU A 287 -20.11 -22.54 3.33
C GLU A 287 -20.70 -23.81 2.73
N GLY A 288 -19.88 -24.68 2.15
CA GLY A 288 -20.34 -25.86 1.44
C GLY A 288 -19.23 -26.83 1.09
N GLU A 289 -19.59 -27.95 0.49
CA GLU A 289 -18.61 -28.92 -0.01
C GLU A 289 -18.09 -28.58 -1.39
N LYS A 290 -18.79 -27.70 -2.13
CA LYS A 290 -18.50 -27.28 -3.50
C LYS A 290 -18.90 -25.82 -3.69
N GLN A 291 -18.55 -25.26 -4.86
CA GLN A 291 -18.84 -23.89 -5.24
C GLN A 291 -20.33 -23.52 -5.15
N ASN A 292 -21.25 -24.46 -5.39
CA ASN A 292 -22.70 -24.22 -5.26
C ASN A 292 -23.18 -24.03 -3.80
N GLY A 293 -22.27 -24.06 -2.83
CA GLY A 293 -22.51 -23.63 -1.46
C GLY A 293 -22.36 -22.12 -1.26
N MET A 294 -21.76 -21.40 -2.22
CA MET A 294 -21.54 -19.95 -2.17
C MET A 294 -22.85 -19.21 -2.00
N GLY A 295 -22.92 -18.41 -0.95
CA GLY A 295 -24.13 -17.69 -0.53
C GLY A 295 -24.93 -18.38 0.58
N ASN A 296 -24.51 -19.52 1.14
CA ASN A 296 -25.10 -20.05 2.38
C ASN A 296 -24.81 -19.16 3.59
N LEU A 297 -23.64 -18.55 3.65
CA LEU A 297 -23.19 -17.63 4.70
C LEU A 297 -23.26 -18.25 6.11
N ASP A 298 -23.17 -19.58 6.17
CA ASP A 298 -23.16 -20.36 7.41
C ASP A 298 -22.20 -21.54 7.29
N TRP A 299 -21.66 -21.95 8.43
CA TRP A 299 -20.71 -23.05 8.50
C TRP A 299 -21.33 -24.37 8.00
N TYR A 300 -20.68 -25.00 7.04
CA TYR A 300 -21.01 -26.35 6.58
C TYR A 300 -20.65 -27.35 7.69
N LYS A 301 -21.59 -27.56 8.62
CA LYS A 301 -21.41 -28.34 9.86
C LYS A 301 -20.82 -29.73 9.68
N PRO A 302 -21.08 -30.49 8.59
CA PRO A 302 -20.44 -31.81 8.38
C PRO A 302 -18.92 -31.74 8.34
N LYS A 303 -18.34 -30.63 7.91
CA LYS A 303 -16.88 -30.38 7.80
C LYS A 303 -16.36 -29.42 8.85
N TRP A 304 -17.21 -28.53 9.37
CA TRP A 304 -16.89 -27.50 10.36
C TRP A 304 -17.77 -27.69 11.61
N PRO A 305 -17.55 -28.76 12.42
CA PRO A 305 -18.44 -29.08 13.54
C PRO A 305 -18.42 -28.06 14.67
N ASN A 306 -17.25 -27.47 14.99
CA ASN A 306 -17.06 -26.57 16.11
C ASN A 306 -16.18 -25.34 15.78
N PRO A 307 -16.55 -24.51 14.79
CA PRO A 307 -15.68 -23.43 14.29
C PRO A 307 -15.41 -22.35 15.36
N THR A 308 -16.37 -22.05 16.23
CA THR A 308 -16.20 -21.11 17.35
C THR A 308 -15.11 -21.57 18.32
N GLN A 309 -15.03 -22.86 18.61
CA GLN A 309 -13.97 -23.41 19.47
C GLN A 309 -12.62 -23.35 18.77
N MET A 310 -12.56 -23.72 17.48
CA MET A 310 -11.35 -23.62 16.66
C MET A 310 -10.80 -22.19 16.68
N MET A 311 -11.63 -21.19 16.37
CA MET A 311 -11.23 -19.78 16.37
C MET A 311 -10.79 -19.30 17.78
N THR A 312 -11.48 -19.76 18.82
CA THR A 312 -11.09 -19.46 20.21
C THR A 312 -9.70 -20.02 20.54
N ASP A 313 -9.40 -21.22 20.09
CA ASP A 313 -8.10 -21.86 20.34
C ASP A 313 -6.99 -21.22 19.48
N PHE A 314 -7.29 -20.79 18.26
CA PHE A 314 -6.38 -20.00 17.44
C PHE A 314 -6.04 -18.66 18.07
N LYS A 315 -7.02 -17.92 18.59
CA LYS A 315 -6.80 -16.63 19.28
C LYS A 315 -5.87 -16.74 20.49
N LYS A 316 -5.91 -17.83 21.25
CA LYS A 316 -4.96 -18.09 22.34
C LYS A 316 -3.51 -18.17 21.86
N LYS A 317 -3.33 -18.48 20.58
CA LYS A 317 -2.02 -18.56 19.90
C LYS A 317 -1.66 -17.28 19.14
N GLY A 318 -2.49 -16.24 19.19
CA GLY A 318 -2.35 -15.00 18.41
C GLY A 318 -2.66 -15.19 16.93
N ILE A 319 -3.49 -16.17 16.58
CA ILE A 319 -3.90 -16.46 15.20
C ILE A 319 -5.35 -16.03 15.01
N HIS A 320 -5.59 -15.20 14.02
CA HIS A 320 -6.89 -14.63 13.70
C HIS A 320 -7.50 -15.27 12.45
N THR A 321 -8.81 -15.31 12.36
CA THR A 321 -9.52 -15.99 11.26
C THR A 321 -10.19 -14.98 10.35
N ILE A 322 -9.90 -15.10 9.05
CA ILE A 322 -10.56 -14.40 7.95
C ILE A 322 -11.41 -15.42 7.21
N ILE A 323 -12.62 -15.07 6.80
CA ILE A 323 -13.45 -15.92 5.93
C ILE A 323 -13.85 -15.14 4.67
N ILE A 324 -13.96 -15.87 3.54
CA ILE A 324 -14.39 -15.32 2.26
C ILE A 324 -15.91 -15.18 2.21
N THR A 325 -16.37 -14.17 1.48
CA THR A 325 -17.75 -14.02 1.03
C THR A 325 -17.77 -13.46 -0.39
N GLU A 326 -18.81 -13.76 -1.15
CA GLU A 326 -19.02 -13.32 -2.51
C GLU A 326 -20.40 -12.64 -2.66
N PRO A 327 -20.61 -11.82 -3.69
CA PRO A 327 -21.89 -11.18 -3.92
C PRO A 327 -22.90 -12.08 -4.68
N TYR A 328 -22.49 -13.29 -5.06
CA TYR A 328 -23.29 -14.24 -5.83
C TYR A 328 -23.90 -15.32 -4.93
N PHE A 329 -25.13 -15.72 -5.26
CA PHE A 329 -25.89 -16.72 -4.50
C PHE A 329 -26.41 -17.80 -5.43
N ALA A 330 -25.97 -19.05 -5.26
CA ALA A 330 -26.50 -20.19 -5.99
C ALA A 330 -27.93 -20.54 -5.56
N GLU A 331 -28.78 -21.00 -6.48
CA GLU A 331 -30.18 -21.35 -6.21
C GLU A 331 -30.32 -22.50 -5.18
N GLU A 332 -29.27 -23.34 -5.05
CA GLU A 332 -29.19 -24.41 -4.07
C GLU A 332 -29.04 -23.92 -2.62
N THR A 333 -28.60 -22.65 -2.44
CA THR A 333 -28.38 -22.11 -1.11
C THR A 333 -29.67 -21.74 -0.39
N THR A 334 -29.63 -21.78 0.92
CA THR A 334 -30.77 -21.42 1.79
C THR A 334 -31.18 -19.95 1.64
N ASN A 335 -30.29 -19.09 1.13
CA ASN A 335 -30.46 -17.63 1.07
C ASN A 335 -30.99 -17.13 -0.28
N TYR A 336 -30.87 -17.88 -1.38
CA TYR A 336 -31.32 -17.44 -2.70
C TYR A 336 -32.80 -17.08 -2.75
N LEU A 337 -33.70 -17.98 -2.31
CA LEU A 337 -35.14 -17.73 -2.34
C LEU A 337 -35.60 -16.59 -1.40
N PRO A 338 -35.07 -16.44 -0.19
CA PRO A 338 -35.31 -15.25 0.65
C PRO A 338 -34.92 -13.95 -0.03
N LEU A 339 -33.74 -13.85 -0.63
CA LEU A 339 -33.26 -12.67 -1.34
C LEU A 339 -34.13 -12.35 -2.56
N LEU A 340 -34.46 -13.36 -3.35
CA LEU A 340 -35.36 -13.20 -4.52
C LEU A 340 -36.73 -12.65 -4.11
N LYS A 341 -37.34 -13.19 -3.07
CA LYS A 341 -38.65 -12.76 -2.55
C LYS A 341 -38.60 -11.33 -1.97
N ALA A 342 -37.48 -10.95 -1.40
CA ALA A 342 -37.29 -9.63 -0.83
C ALA A 342 -36.91 -8.57 -1.89
N GLY A 343 -36.64 -8.98 -3.15
CA GLY A 343 -36.22 -8.07 -4.23
C GLY A 343 -34.86 -7.45 -3.98
N LEU A 344 -33.91 -8.21 -3.41
CA LEU A 344 -32.60 -7.74 -3.05
C LEU A 344 -31.48 -8.12 -4.05
N PHE A 345 -31.83 -8.80 -5.13
CA PHE A 345 -30.92 -9.03 -6.26
C PHE A 345 -30.94 -7.86 -7.25
N ALA A 346 -29.76 -7.47 -7.72
CA ALA A 346 -29.60 -6.66 -8.93
C ALA A 346 -29.94 -7.49 -10.16
N ASP A 347 -29.47 -8.72 -10.20
CA ASP A 347 -29.75 -9.71 -11.24
C ASP A 347 -30.04 -11.08 -10.56
N PRO A 348 -31.25 -11.63 -10.67
CA PRO A 348 -31.56 -12.93 -10.06
C PRO A 348 -31.08 -14.14 -10.88
N GLU A 349 -30.64 -13.94 -12.12
CA GLU A 349 -30.24 -15.02 -13.04
C GLU A 349 -29.04 -14.58 -13.89
N CYS A 350 -27.89 -14.45 -13.23
CA CYS A 350 -26.65 -14.01 -13.86
C CYS A 350 -26.19 -14.97 -14.97
N PRO A 351 -25.72 -14.46 -16.11
CA PRO A 351 -25.19 -15.29 -17.19
C PRO A 351 -23.83 -15.90 -16.85
N ASN A 352 -23.47 -17.01 -17.54
CA ASN A 352 -22.13 -17.62 -17.50
C ASN A 352 -21.64 -18.08 -16.11
N MET A 353 -22.55 -18.45 -15.21
CA MET A 353 -22.22 -18.88 -13.84
C MET A 353 -22.18 -20.41 -13.67
N THR A 354 -22.02 -21.18 -14.76
CA THR A 354 -21.99 -22.65 -14.73
C THR A 354 -20.80 -23.25 -13.98
N TRP A 355 -19.76 -22.46 -13.75
CA TRP A 355 -18.63 -22.86 -12.90
C TRP A 355 -19.01 -22.94 -11.41
N MET A 356 -20.02 -22.18 -11.00
CA MET A 356 -20.52 -22.11 -9.63
C MET A 356 -21.70 -23.07 -9.42
N SER A 357 -22.69 -23.07 -10.31
CA SER A 357 -23.90 -23.87 -10.22
C SER A 357 -24.45 -24.25 -11.60
N ASP A 358 -25.07 -25.45 -11.71
CA ASP A 358 -25.86 -25.83 -12.87
C ASP A 358 -27.26 -25.20 -12.89
N ASN A 359 -27.66 -24.54 -11.79
CA ASN A 359 -28.90 -23.80 -11.62
C ASN A 359 -28.71 -22.31 -11.72
N LYS A 360 -29.70 -21.53 -11.28
CA LYS A 360 -29.59 -20.06 -11.26
C LYS A 360 -28.61 -19.56 -10.23
N VAL A 361 -27.99 -18.45 -10.55
CA VAL A 361 -27.14 -17.69 -9.63
C VAL A 361 -27.57 -16.25 -9.65
N GLY A 362 -27.88 -15.68 -8.49
CA GLY A 362 -28.27 -14.29 -8.35
C GLY A 362 -27.14 -13.42 -7.79
N LEU A 363 -27.03 -12.18 -8.28
CA LEU A 363 -26.15 -11.13 -7.77
C LEU A 363 -26.93 -10.21 -6.83
N ILE A 364 -26.49 -10.09 -5.57
CA ILE A 364 -27.08 -9.14 -4.60
C ILE A 364 -26.80 -7.68 -5.02
N ASP A 365 -27.72 -6.75 -4.73
CA ASP A 365 -27.62 -5.35 -5.14
C ASP A 365 -27.05 -4.47 -4.02
N PHE A 366 -25.75 -4.20 -4.02
CA PHE A 366 -25.13 -3.31 -3.02
C PHE A 366 -25.43 -1.82 -3.24
N MET A 367 -26.12 -1.44 -4.33
CA MET A 367 -26.73 -0.10 -4.46
C MET A 367 -28.03 0.00 -3.64
N ASN A 368 -28.51 -1.11 -3.06
CA ASN A 368 -29.68 -1.19 -2.21
C ASN A 368 -29.29 -1.24 -0.72
N PRO A 369 -29.55 -0.20 0.09
CA PRO A 369 -29.26 -0.24 1.53
C PRO A 369 -29.88 -1.42 2.28
N ALA A 370 -31.07 -1.89 1.84
CA ALA A 370 -31.72 -3.05 2.45
C ALA A 370 -30.94 -4.37 2.20
N ALA A 371 -30.23 -4.46 1.08
CA ALA A 371 -29.36 -5.60 0.81
C ALA A 371 -28.12 -5.60 1.72
N ILE A 372 -27.55 -4.42 1.96
CA ILE A 372 -26.46 -4.25 2.95
C ILE A 372 -26.94 -4.64 4.36
N ASP A 373 -28.12 -4.17 4.78
CA ASP A 373 -28.70 -4.48 6.09
C ASP A 373 -28.95 -6.01 6.23
N TRP A 374 -29.44 -6.64 5.18
CA TRP A 374 -29.67 -8.07 5.16
C TRP A 374 -28.35 -8.84 5.28
N TYR A 375 -27.34 -8.47 4.46
CA TYR A 375 -26.04 -9.15 4.43
C TYR A 375 -25.27 -8.97 5.75
N TRP A 376 -25.36 -7.78 6.36
CA TRP A 376 -24.70 -7.47 7.63
C TRP A 376 -25.10 -8.42 8.76
N ASN A 377 -26.33 -8.95 8.78
CA ASN A 377 -26.74 -9.89 9.81
C ASN A 377 -25.86 -11.15 9.87
N PHE A 378 -25.38 -11.61 8.73
CA PHE A 378 -24.45 -12.76 8.64
C PHE A 378 -23.05 -12.38 9.07
N TYR A 379 -22.56 -11.23 8.66
CA TYR A 379 -21.25 -10.72 9.10
C TYR A 379 -21.21 -10.55 10.61
N LYS A 380 -22.25 -9.96 11.19
CA LYS A 380 -22.37 -9.77 12.64
C LYS A 380 -22.35 -11.12 13.35
N ALA A 381 -23.18 -12.09 12.92
CA ALA A 381 -23.26 -13.42 13.54
C ALA A 381 -21.89 -14.13 13.53
N ARG A 382 -21.20 -14.13 12.40
CA ARG A 382 -19.86 -14.77 12.28
C ARG A 382 -18.80 -14.01 13.09
N THR A 383 -18.85 -12.67 13.12
CA THR A 383 -17.96 -11.86 13.96
C THR A 383 -18.14 -12.17 15.45
N GLU A 384 -19.39 -12.36 15.90
CA GLU A 384 -19.71 -12.74 17.29
C GLU A 384 -19.24 -14.17 17.61
N GLU A 385 -19.18 -15.07 16.63
CA GLU A 385 -18.60 -16.41 16.77
C GLU A 385 -17.07 -16.41 16.83
N GLY A 386 -16.40 -15.34 16.35
CA GLY A 386 -14.96 -15.23 16.46
C GLY A 386 -14.22 -14.88 15.18
N VAL A 387 -14.89 -14.64 14.07
CA VAL A 387 -14.26 -14.14 12.83
C VAL A 387 -13.71 -12.72 13.06
N ASP A 388 -12.48 -12.48 12.61
CA ASP A 388 -11.76 -11.21 12.81
C ASP A 388 -11.60 -10.38 11.55
N GLY A 389 -11.71 -11.00 10.38
CA GLY A 389 -11.54 -10.35 9.08
C GLY A 389 -12.45 -10.95 8.01
N TRP A 390 -12.63 -10.18 6.94
CA TRP A 390 -13.53 -10.51 5.86
C TRP A 390 -12.83 -10.41 4.51
N TRP A 391 -12.91 -11.46 3.71
CA TRP A 391 -12.42 -11.48 2.34
C TRP A 391 -13.63 -11.29 1.41
N LEU A 392 -13.57 -10.26 0.54
CA LEU A 392 -14.66 -9.82 -0.32
C LEU A 392 -14.28 -10.10 -1.77
N ASP A 393 -14.61 -11.28 -2.25
CA ASP A 393 -14.26 -11.74 -3.58
C ASP A 393 -15.36 -11.45 -4.63
N LEU A 394 -15.02 -11.48 -5.91
CA LEU A 394 -15.94 -11.32 -7.05
C LEU A 394 -16.73 -9.99 -7.07
N GLY A 395 -16.18 -8.93 -6.52
CA GLY A 395 -16.85 -7.62 -6.41
C GLY A 395 -16.73 -6.73 -7.64
N GLU A 396 -16.27 -7.22 -8.81
CA GLU A 396 -16.13 -6.42 -10.05
C GLU A 396 -17.45 -5.85 -10.57
N PRO A 397 -18.65 -6.49 -10.57
CA PRO A 397 -19.08 -7.83 -10.93
C PRO A 397 -19.20 -8.00 -12.45
N GLU A 398 -18.59 -9.03 -13.00
CA GLU A 398 -18.57 -9.25 -14.46
C GLU A 398 -19.75 -10.06 -15.00
N MET A 399 -20.30 -10.96 -14.16
CA MET A 399 -21.37 -11.89 -14.58
C MET A 399 -22.72 -11.27 -14.22
N ILE A 400 -23.23 -10.40 -15.09
CA ILE A 400 -24.49 -9.69 -14.91
C ILE A 400 -25.20 -9.50 -16.26
N THR A 401 -26.52 -9.52 -16.27
CA THR A 401 -27.31 -9.32 -17.48
C THR A 401 -27.16 -7.89 -18.02
N GLU A 402 -26.88 -7.76 -19.30
CA GLU A 402 -26.81 -6.46 -19.98
C GLU A 402 -28.11 -5.67 -19.78
N GLY A 403 -27.99 -4.41 -19.45
CA GLY A 403 -29.14 -3.51 -19.19
C GLY A 403 -29.73 -3.59 -17.79
N THR A 404 -29.14 -4.32 -16.87
CA THR A 404 -29.54 -4.32 -15.45
C THR A 404 -29.56 -2.90 -14.89
N ILE A 405 -30.64 -2.59 -14.15
CA ILE A 405 -30.83 -1.33 -13.41
C ILE A 405 -30.78 -1.66 -11.93
N HIS A 406 -29.89 -0.99 -11.21
CA HIS A 406 -29.75 -1.10 -9.77
C HIS A 406 -30.84 -0.37 -8.98
N ALA A 407 -30.98 -0.64 -7.70
CA ALA A 407 -32.02 -0.08 -6.84
C ALA A 407 -31.97 1.45 -6.70
N ASP A 408 -30.79 2.06 -6.87
CA ASP A 408 -30.63 3.52 -6.89
C ASP A 408 -31.01 4.17 -8.23
N GLY A 409 -31.42 3.37 -9.21
CA GLY A 409 -31.78 3.80 -10.57
C GLY A 409 -30.59 3.91 -11.53
N SER A 410 -29.38 3.62 -11.10
CA SER A 410 -28.20 3.58 -11.99
C SER A 410 -28.25 2.36 -12.90
N THR A 411 -27.77 2.53 -14.12
CA THR A 411 -27.47 1.39 -15.00
C THR A 411 -26.23 0.67 -14.50
N HIS A 412 -26.09 -0.62 -14.83
CA HIS A 412 -24.87 -1.34 -14.49
C HIS A 412 -23.60 -0.67 -15.05
N LEU A 413 -23.64 -0.08 -16.21
CA LEU A 413 -22.51 0.66 -16.80
C LEU A 413 -22.04 1.84 -15.94
N GLN A 414 -22.95 2.45 -15.15
CA GLN A 414 -22.64 3.51 -14.20
C GLN A 414 -22.18 2.98 -12.84
N ALA A 415 -22.68 1.82 -12.44
CA ALA A 415 -22.44 1.22 -11.12
C ALA A 415 -21.25 0.26 -11.08
N HIS A 416 -20.80 -0.24 -12.22
CA HIS A 416 -19.82 -1.34 -12.33
C HIS A 416 -18.54 -1.11 -11.49
N ASN A 417 -17.85 -0.01 -11.72
CA ASN A 417 -16.61 0.29 -10.99
C ASN A 417 -16.85 0.74 -9.54
N GLU A 418 -18.10 1.06 -9.16
CA GLU A 418 -18.49 1.46 -7.81
C GLU A 418 -18.97 0.28 -6.95
N PHE A 419 -19.35 -0.83 -7.57
CA PHE A 419 -20.08 -1.91 -6.92
C PHE A 419 -19.30 -2.52 -5.73
N GLY A 420 -18.04 -2.90 -5.93
CA GLY A 420 -17.18 -3.43 -4.87
C GLY A 420 -16.97 -2.41 -3.74
N GLN A 421 -16.79 -1.14 -4.07
CA GLN A 421 -16.66 -0.09 -3.07
C GLN A 421 -17.95 0.14 -2.27
N LYS A 422 -19.12 0.07 -2.89
CA LYS A 422 -20.42 0.17 -2.20
C LYS A 422 -20.63 -0.98 -1.21
N TRP A 423 -20.19 -2.17 -1.58
CA TRP A 423 -20.17 -3.31 -0.65
C TRP A 423 -19.29 -3.02 0.57
N ILE A 424 -18.03 -2.64 0.35
CA ILE A 424 -17.07 -2.34 1.43
C ILE A 424 -17.59 -1.19 2.30
N GLU A 425 -18.05 -0.08 1.70
CA GLU A 425 -18.60 1.09 2.39
C GLU A 425 -19.76 0.69 3.30
N GLY A 426 -20.68 -0.12 2.77
CA GLY A 426 -21.83 -0.62 3.52
C GLY A 426 -21.43 -1.42 4.77
N LEU A 427 -20.50 -2.37 4.61
CA LEU A 427 -19.98 -3.18 5.72
C LEU A 427 -19.18 -2.35 6.72
N TRP A 428 -18.33 -1.44 6.26
CA TRP A 428 -17.53 -0.57 7.11
C TRP A 428 -18.43 0.33 7.97
N ASN A 429 -19.48 0.93 7.38
CA ASN A 429 -20.44 1.75 8.10
C ASN A 429 -21.15 0.96 9.22
N LYS A 430 -21.56 -0.28 8.94
CA LYS A 430 -22.15 -1.18 9.94
C LYS A 430 -21.16 -1.57 11.03
N TRP A 431 -19.93 -1.90 10.63
CA TRP A 431 -18.86 -2.22 11.58
C TRP A 431 -18.60 -1.09 12.55
N LYS A 432 -18.47 0.17 12.06
CA LYS A 432 -18.25 1.34 12.92
C LYS A 432 -19.40 1.62 13.89
N GLN A 433 -20.62 1.26 13.53
CA GLN A 433 -21.79 1.38 14.42
C GLN A 433 -21.80 0.32 15.52
N GLU A 434 -21.49 -0.94 15.16
CA GLU A 434 -21.60 -2.08 16.08
C GLU A 434 -20.31 -2.31 16.89
N TYR A 435 -19.15 -2.08 16.28
CA TYR A 435 -17.83 -2.35 16.85
C TYR A 435 -16.89 -1.12 16.77
N PRO A 436 -17.28 0.05 17.29
CA PRO A 436 -16.58 1.32 17.04
C PRO A 436 -15.12 1.34 17.52
N ASN A 437 -14.75 0.48 18.47
CA ASN A 437 -13.39 0.39 19.00
C ASN A 437 -12.58 -0.83 18.49
N LYS A 438 -13.13 -1.63 17.56
CA LYS A 438 -12.42 -2.77 16.96
C LYS A 438 -11.97 -2.40 15.55
N ARG A 439 -10.69 -2.55 15.26
CA ARG A 439 -10.14 -2.32 13.90
C ARG A 439 -10.68 -3.39 12.94
N PRO A 440 -11.34 -3.01 11.84
CA PRO A 440 -11.75 -3.96 10.83
C PRO A 440 -10.58 -4.37 9.93
N ILE A 441 -10.75 -5.46 9.19
CA ILE A 441 -9.94 -5.85 8.06
C ILE A 441 -10.86 -6.40 6.96
N PHE A 442 -10.81 -5.77 5.79
CA PHE A 442 -11.53 -6.20 4.60
C PHE A 442 -10.53 -6.45 3.49
N LEU A 443 -10.54 -7.64 2.89
CA LEU A 443 -9.70 -8.02 1.76
C LEU A 443 -10.56 -7.99 0.48
N PRO A 444 -10.76 -6.82 -0.16
CA PRO A 444 -11.55 -6.75 -1.38
C PRO A 444 -10.68 -7.04 -2.60
N ARG A 445 -11.26 -7.76 -3.58
CA ARG A 445 -10.65 -7.91 -4.89
C ARG A 445 -10.90 -6.70 -5.78
N SER A 446 -12.01 -5.99 -5.58
CA SER A 446 -12.44 -4.88 -6.42
C SER A 446 -12.82 -3.64 -5.63
N GLY A 447 -12.67 -2.48 -6.26
CA GLY A 447 -12.99 -1.18 -5.69
C GLY A 447 -12.52 -0.05 -6.60
N THR A 448 -12.51 1.19 -6.11
CA THR A 448 -12.06 2.37 -6.85
C THR A 448 -11.52 3.45 -5.91
N SER A 449 -11.35 4.68 -6.38
CA SER A 449 -10.82 5.82 -5.59
C SER A 449 -11.52 5.99 -4.25
N GLY A 450 -10.76 6.17 -3.20
CA GLY A 450 -11.27 6.38 -1.85
C GLY A 450 -11.60 5.10 -1.08
N MET A 451 -11.42 3.90 -1.67
CA MET A 451 -11.66 2.65 -0.97
C MET A 451 -10.75 2.46 0.25
N GLN A 452 -9.57 3.06 0.25
CA GLN A 452 -8.58 2.94 1.33
C GLN A 452 -9.15 3.36 2.69
N ARG A 453 -10.04 4.36 2.75
CA ARG A 453 -10.61 4.84 4.03
C ARG A 453 -11.50 3.82 4.75
N TYR A 454 -11.82 2.72 4.09
CA TYR A 454 -12.67 1.65 4.62
C TYR A 454 -11.87 0.44 5.13
N ALA A 455 -10.62 0.64 5.55
CA ALA A 455 -9.73 -0.40 6.10
C ALA A 455 -9.53 -1.59 5.14
N THR A 456 -9.16 -1.30 3.90
CA THR A 456 -9.05 -2.28 2.82
C THR A 456 -7.64 -2.83 2.66
N PHE A 457 -7.54 -4.15 2.46
CA PHE A 457 -6.32 -4.92 2.22
C PHE A 457 -6.46 -5.66 0.88
N PRO A 458 -6.40 -4.96 -0.26
CA PRO A 458 -6.63 -5.57 -1.55
C PRO A 458 -5.49 -6.50 -1.97
N TRP A 459 -5.80 -7.39 -2.92
CA TRP A 459 -4.76 -8.22 -3.57
C TRP A 459 -4.91 -8.19 -5.09
N THR A 460 -3.91 -8.70 -5.78
CA THR A 460 -3.81 -8.61 -7.24
C THR A 460 -4.61 -9.69 -7.99
N GLY A 461 -5.53 -10.41 -7.31
CA GLY A 461 -6.40 -11.42 -7.92
C GLY A 461 -5.69 -12.71 -8.29
N ASP A 462 -6.26 -13.44 -9.25
CA ASP A 462 -5.86 -14.80 -9.63
C ASP A 462 -4.63 -14.82 -10.55
N ILE A 463 -3.47 -14.50 -9.97
CA ILE A 463 -2.20 -14.39 -10.68
C ILE A 463 -1.65 -15.76 -11.11
N ALA A 464 -1.01 -15.81 -12.28
CA ALA A 464 -0.31 -17.00 -12.76
C ALA A 464 0.85 -17.38 -11.85
N ARG A 465 1.04 -18.69 -11.64
CA ARG A 465 2.16 -19.26 -10.90
C ARG A 465 3.38 -19.39 -11.79
N THR A 466 3.91 -18.27 -12.26
CA THR A 466 5.02 -18.17 -13.18
C THR A 466 5.99 -17.07 -12.80
N TRP A 467 7.21 -17.07 -13.32
CA TRP A 467 8.16 -15.97 -13.16
C TRP A 467 7.61 -14.65 -13.70
N SER A 468 6.90 -14.69 -14.84
CA SER A 468 6.19 -13.53 -15.38
C SER A 468 5.10 -13.02 -14.43
N GLY A 469 4.37 -13.94 -13.76
CA GLY A 469 3.39 -13.60 -12.72
C GLY A 469 4.03 -12.92 -11.51
N MET A 470 5.21 -13.39 -11.06
CA MET A 470 5.96 -12.74 -9.99
C MET A 470 6.46 -11.35 -10.41
N LYS A 471 7.06 -11.23 -11.59
CA LYS A 471 7.65 -9.99 -12.10
C LYS A 471 6.65 -8.86 -12.16
N CYS A 472 5.42 -9.13 -12.60
CA CYS A 472 4.39 -8.11 -12.72
C CYS A 472 3.85 -7.60 -11.36
N GLN A 473 4.22 -8.22 -10.23
CA GLN A 473 3.82 -7.72 -8.91
C GLN A 473 4.58 -6.43 -8.52
N VAL A 474 5.79 -6.22 -9.00
CA VAL A 474 6.56 -5.00 -8.71
C VAL A 474 5.85 -3.75 -9.24
N PRO A 475 5.54 -3.63 -10.56
CA PRO A 475 4.76 -2.49 -11.05
C PRO A 475 3.35 -2.41 -10.45
N ALA A 476 2.71 -3.55 -10.09
CA ALA A 476 1.43 -3.54 -9.40
C ALA A 476 1.53 -2.87 -8.01
N LEU A 477 2.56 -3.19 -7.23
CA LEU A 477 2.83 -2.57 -5.92
C LEU A 477 3.11 -1.06 -6.05
N ILE A 478 3.90 -0.65 -7.05
CA ILE A 478 4.24 0.75 -7.32
C ILE A 478 2.96 1.54 -7.61
N ASN A 479 2.20 1.14 -8.63
CA ASN A 479 1.02 1.88 -9.07
C ASN A 479 -0.14 1.79 -8.08
N GLY A 480 -0.29 0.66 -7.40
CA GLY A 480 -1.24 0.50 -6.31
C GLY A 480 -0.96 1.47 -5.16
N GLY A 481 0.28 1.54 -4.70
CA GLY A 481 0.71 2.50 -3.68
C GLY A 481 0.43 3.95 -4.08
N MET A 482 0.78 4.32 -5.32
CA MET A 482 0.53 5.66 -5.89
C MET A 482 -0.94 5.93 -6.23
N SER A 483 -1.81 4.94 -6.09
CA SER A 483 -3.27 5.07 -6.18
C SER A 483 -3.97 5.11 -4.82
N GLY A 484 -3.21 5.09 -3.71
CA GLY A 484 -3.73 5.05 -2.35
C GLY A 484 -4.02 3.64 -1.82
N LEU A 485 -3.70 2.58 -2.58
CA LEU A 485 -3.88 1.18 -2.15
C LEU A 485 -2.71 0.74 -1.25
N GLY A 486 -2.57 1.38 -0.09
CA GLY A 486 -1.41 1.25 0.79
C GLY A 486 -1.13 -0.17 1.28
N TYR A 487 -2.13 -1.07 1.26
CA TYR A 487 -1.99 -2.47 1.71
C TYR A 487 -2.23 -3.48 0.58
N LEU A 488 -1.89 -3.10 -0.65
CA LEU A 488 -1.94 -4.04 -1.78
C LEU A 488 -0.96 -5.20 -1.57
N SER A 489 -1.39 -6.42 -1.86
CA SER A 489 -0.61 -7.65 -1.75
C SER A 489 -0.80 -8.52 -3.00
N SER A 490 -0.02 -9.60 -3.10
CA SER A 490 -0.23 -10.66 -4.07
C SER A 490 -0.50 -11.99 -3.40
N ASP A 491 -1.01 -12.96 -4.15
CA ASP A 491 -1.01 -14.36 -3.77
C ASP A 491 0.43 -14.88 -3.93
N ILE A 492 1.16 -14.95 -2.80
CA ILE A 492 2.57 -15.33 -2.81
C ILE A 492 2.73 -16.77 -3.26
N GLY A 493 3.60 -16.97 -4.26
CA GLY A 493 3.81 -18.23 -4.93
C GLY A 493 2.94 -18.41 -6.19
N GLY A 494 2.01 -17.49 -6.47
CA GLY A 494 1.04 -17.54 -7.56
C GLY A 494 -0.19 -18.39 -7.24
N PHE A 495 -1.37 -17.93 -7.65
CA PHE A 495 -2.64 -18.62 -7.38
C PHE A 495 -2.88 -19.78 -8.31
N VAL A 496 -2.82 -19.55 -9.65
CA VAL A 496 -3.19 -20.52 -10.67
C VAL A 496 -1.98 -21.38 -11.05
N ALA A 497 -2.12 -22.69 -10.94
CA ALA A 497 -1.11 -23.63 -11.43
C ALA A 497 -0.93 -23.50 -12.96
N ASP A 498 0.31 -23.61 -13.44
CA ASP A 498 0.64 -23.57 -14.87
C ASP A 498 -0.16 -24.65 -15.64
N GLN A 499 -0.94 -24.19 -16.64
CA GLN A 499 -1.79 -25.07 -17.44
C GLN A 499 -0.99 -25.99 -18.40
N ASP A 500 0.26 -25.65 -18.69
CA ASP A 500 1.11 -26.42 -19.60
C ASP A 500 1.88 -27.55 -18.90
N ASN A 501 1.86 -27.58 -17.56
CA ASN A 501 2.51 -28.61 -16.77
C ASN A 501 1.48 -29.64 -16.32
N THR A 502 1.47 -30.81 -16.97
CA THR A 502 0.56 -31.93 -16.67
C THR A 502 0.73 -32.54 -15.26
N ASP A 503 1.81 -32.18 -14.56
CA ASP A 503 1.99 -32.42 -13.13
C ASP A 503 1.52 -31.21 -12.33
N GLU A 504 0.25 -30.88 -12.42
CA GLU A 504 -0.49 -29.73 -11.87
C GLU A 504 -0.26 -29.42 -10.38
N LYS A 505 0.58 -30.15 -9.69
CA LYS A 505 0.75 -30.09 -8.25
C LYS A 505 2.12 -29.56 -7.79
N ILE A 506 3.08 -29.43 -8.70
CA ILE A 506 4.43 -29.07 -8.34
C ILE A 506 4.62 -27.57 -8.61
N ILE A 507 4.67 -26.80 -7.54
CA ILE A 507 5.19 -25.42 -7.59
C ILE A 507 6.69 -25.53 -7.87
N ASN A 508 7.24 -24.65 -8.74
CA ASN A 508 8.67 -24.46 -8.82
C ASN A 508 9.18 -23.95 -7.46
N PRO A 509 10.00 -24.71 -6.73
CA PRO A 509 10.40 -24.34 -5.36
C PRO A 509 11.25 -23.06 -5.31
N GLU A 510 12.07 -22.81 -6.33
CA GLU A 510 12.84 -21.56 -6.43
C GLU A 510 11.92 -20.37 -6.62
N LEU A 511 10.96 -20.43 -7.55
CA LEU A 511 9.96 -19.37 -7.76
C LEU A 511 9.20 -19.05 -6.47
N TYR A 512 8.77 -20.08 -5.74
CA TYR A 512 8.09 -19.89 -4.46
C TYR A 512 8.99 -19.19 -3.43
N MET A 513 10.22 -19.63 -3.29
CA MET A 513 11.20 -19.03 -2.38
C MET A 513 11.46 -17.55 -2.74
N ARG A 514 11.71 -17.24 -4.02
CA ARG A 514 11.94 -15.86 -4.49
C ARG A 514 10.72 -14.97 -4.29
N TRP A 515 9.52 -15.50 -4.56
CA TRP A 515 8.28 -14.75 -4.32
C TRP A 515 8.03 -14.52 -2.83
N PHE A 516 8.38 -15.52 -2.00
CA PHE A 516 8.28 -15.38 -0.54
C PHE A 516 9.26 -14.32 -0.01
N GLN A 517 10.50 -14.29 -0.51
CA GLN A 517 11.48 -13.24 -0.20
C GLN A 517 10.92 -11.84 -0.51
N MET A 518 10.39 -11.63 -1.71
CA MET A 518 9.73 -10.38 -2.09
C MET A 518 8.54 -10.07 -1.17
N GLY A 519 7.69 -11.06 -0.89
CA GLY A 519 6.49 -10.93 -0.08
C GLY A 519 6.76 -10.40 1.34
N VAL A 520 7.92 -10.69 1.91
CA VAL A 520 8.33 -10.18 3.23
C VAL A 520 8.43 -8.66 3.25
N PHE A 521 8.74 -8.03 2.12
CA PHE A 521 8.86 -6.58 1.95
C PHE A 521 7.64 -5.98 1.21
N THR A 522 6.48 -6.59 1.38
CA THR A 522 5.19 -6.04 0.93
C THR A 522 4.33 -5.65 2.13
N PRO A 523 3.31 -4.80 1.96
CA PRO A 523 2.46 -4.39 3.07
C PRO A 523 1.79 -5.56 3.81
N VAL A 524 1.33 -6.57 3.07
CA VAL A 524 0.69 -7.79 3.62
C VAL A 524 1.44 -9.03 3.15
N LEU A 525 1.83 -9.90 4.06
CA LEU A 525 2.47 -11.19 3.78
C LEU A 525 1.41 -12.30 3.85
N ARG A 526 0.84 -12.67 2.70
CA ARG A 526 -0.16 -13.75 2.59
C ARG A 526 0.24 -14.74 1.50
N THR A 527 0.39 -16.02 1.85
CA THR A 527 0.45 -17.09 0.85
C THR A 527 -0.96 -17.56 0.51
N HIS A 528 -1.25 -17.70 -0.78
CA HIS A 528 -2.52 -18.23 -1.25
C HIS A 528 -2.36 -18.88 -2.62
N ALA A 529 -2.95 -20.06 -2.81
CA ALA A 529 -2.87 -20.78 -4.07
C ALA A 529 -3.91 -21.90 -4.13
N GLN A 530 -4.11 -22.45 -5.33
CA GLN A 530 -4.92 -23.67 -5.52
C GLN A 530 -4.27 -24.89 -4.87
N HIS A 531 -2.93 -24.96 -4.81
CA HIS A 531 -2.19 -26.10 -4.27
C HIS A 531 -0.95 -25.63 -3.51
N LEU A 532 -0.70 -26.25 -2.34
CA LEU A 532 0.53 -26.18 -1.55
C LEU A 532 1.11 -24.76 -1.34
N PRO A 533 0.34 -23.78 -0.83
CA PRO A 533 0.86 -22.46 -0.57
C PRO A 533 1.64 -22.36 0.75
N GLU A 534 1.58 -23.37 1.61
CA GLU A 534 2.16 -23.29 2.95
C GLU A 534 3.68 -23.53 2.91
N PRO A 535 4.48 -22.67 3.56
CA PRO A 535 5.94 -22.71 3.46
C PRO A 535 6.60 -23.95 4.10
N TYR A 536 5.87 -24.72 4.91
CA TYR A 536 6.36 -25.94 5.51
C TYR A 536 6.29 -27.18 4.60
N GLN A 537 5.68 -27.07 3.42
CA GLN A 537 5.47 -28.21 2.53
C GLN A 537 6.81 -28.87 2.14
N PRO A 538 6.84 -30.23 1.99
CA PRO A 538 8.05 -30.97 1.64
C PRO A 538 8.71 -30.53 0.33
N GLU A 539 7.94 -29.99 -0.60
CA GLU A 539 8.37 -29.49 -1.90
C GLU A 539 9.38 -28.35 -1.77
N TYR A 540 9.33 -27.62 -0.65
CA TYR A 540 10.21 -26.47 -0.37
C TYR A 540 11.40 -26.82 0.55
N ASN A 541 11.65 -28.10 0.84
CA ASN A 541 12.69 -28.52 1.79
C ASN A 541 14.09 -27.99 1.44
N GLU A 542 14.41 -27.84 0.15
CA GLU A 542 15.68 -27.29 -0.31
C GLU A 542 15.88 -25.83 0.13
N TYR A 543 14.81 -25.04 0.19
CA TYR A 543 14.82 -23.61 0.51
C TYR A 543 14.20 -23.30 1.89
N ARG A 544 13.91 -24.31 2.69
CA ARG A 544 13.17 -24.17 3.95
C ARG A 544 13.83 -23.22 4.94
N ASP A 545 15.14 -23.29 5.08
CA ASP A 545 15.89 -22.45 6.03
C ASP A 545 15.82 -20.99 5.58
N ILE A 546 15.97 -20.71 4.27
CA ILE A 546 15.87 -19.38 3.70
C ILE A 546 14.46 -18.81 3.91
N ILE A 547 13.42 -19.59 3.61
CA ILE A 547 12.02 -19.17 3.81
C ILE A 547 11.74 -18.88 5.29
N SER A 548 12.26 -19.72 6.21
CA SER A 548 12.09 -19.53 7.64
C SER A 548 12.79 -18.27 8.14
N ASP A 549 13.99 -17.98 7.62
CA ASP A 549 14.76 -16.79 7.97
C ASP A 549 14.06 -15.52 7.49
N TYR A 550 13.54 -15.50 6.27
CA TYR A 550 12.78 -14.37 5.76
C TYR A 550 11.43 -14.19 6.49
N LEU A 551 10.78 -15.28 6.88
CA LEU A 551 9.59 -15.20 7.72
C LEU A 551 9.90 -14.61 9.10
N ALA A 552 10.99 -15.02 9.73
CA ALA A 552 11.46 -14.43 10.99
C ALA A 552 11.80 -12.94 10.82
N LEU A 553 12.42 -12.55 9.69
CA LEU A 553 12.70 -11.16 9.35
C LEU A 553 11.41 -10.32 9.27
N ARG A 554 10.31 -10.87 8.70
CA ARG A 554 9.00 -10.18 8.70
C ARG A 554 8.56 -9.76 10.08
N TYR A 555 8.62 -10.68 11.06
CA TYR A 555 8.22 -10.38 12.43
C TYR A 555 9.18 -9.41 13.14
N LYS A 556 10.44 -9.46 12.81
CA LYS A 556 11.43 -8.47 13.31
C LYS A 556 11.15 -7.08 12.79
N MET A 557 10.74 -6.94 11.53
CA MET A 557 10.43 -5.65 10.90
C MET A 557 9.10 -5.03 11.36
N LEU A 558 8.29 -5.71 12.16
CA LEU A 558 6.97 -5.20 12.55
C LEU A 558 6.98 -3.77 13.14
N PRO A 559 7.98 -3.34 13.97
CA PRO A 559 8.02 -1.95 14.44
C PRO A 559 8.19 -0.95 13.30
N TYR A 560 9.00 -1.29 12.28
CA TYR A 560 9.16 -0.49 11.07
C TYR A 560 7.87 -0.47 10.26
N ILE A 561 7.29 -1.64 9.95
CA ILE A 561 6.08 -1.78 9.15
C ILE A 561 4.89 -1.06 9.81
N TYR A 562 4.76 -1.16 11.12
CA TYR A 562 3.68 -0.49 11.86
C TYR A 562 3.85 1.04 11.87
N SER A 563 5.10 1.52 11.90
CA SER A 563 5.38 2.95 11.75
C SER A 563 5.07 3.45 10.33
N LEU A 564 5.33 2.63 9.28
CA LEU A 564 4.88 2.93 7.92
C LEU A 564 3.35 2.96 7.83
N SER A 565 2.66 2.07 8.54
CA SER A 565 1.19 2.07 8.61
C SER A 565 0.66 3.36 9.24
N TRP A 566 1.32 3.86 10.30
CA TRP A 566 0.97 5.14 10.90
C TRP A 566 1.20 6.33 9.94
N LEU A 567 2.29 6.33 9.17
CA LEU A 567 2.54 7.35 8.12
C LEU A 567 1.47 7.28 7.01
N ASN A 568 1.07 6.08 6.60
CA ASN A 568 -0.01 5.90 5.63
C ASN A 568 -1.35 6.43 6.19
N THR A 569 -1.67 6.14 7.45
CA THR A 569 -2.89 6.62 8.11
C THR A 569 -2.91 8.14 8.26
N THR A 570 -1.80 8.78 8.60
CA THR A 570 -1.75 10.21 8.92
C THR A 570 -1.44 11.11 7.74
N GLN A 571 -0.71 10.60 6.74
CA GLN A 571 -0.19 11.39 5.62
C GLN A 571 -0.50 10.75 4.25
N ASN A 572 -1.18 9.60 4.22
CA ASN A 572 -1.39 8.80 3.00
C ASN A 572 -0.09 8.47 2.25
N THR A 573 1.03 8.39 2.98
CA THR A 573 2.32 8.00 2.40
C THR A 573 2.24 6.55 1.93
N PRO A 574 2.54 6.23 0.66
CA PRO A 574 2.56 4.85 0.17
C PRO A 574 3.57 4.01 0.97
N ILE A 575 3.19 2.78 1.32
CA ILE A 575 4.12 1.82 1.97
C ILE A 575 5.09 1.26 0.93
N THR A 576 4.61 1.03 -0.29
CA THR A 576 5.42 0.71 -1.48
C THR A 576 5.32 1.83 -2.48
N ALA A 577 6.46 2.28 -3.01
CA ALA A 577 6.54 3.47 -3.87
C ALA A 577 7.59 3.28 -4.97
N PRO A 578 7.54 4.05 -6.07
CA PRO A 578 8.60 4.06 -7.06
C PRO A 578 9.92 4.55 -6.46
N VAL A 579 11.04 4.14 -7.03
CA VAL A 579 12.38 4.44 -6.49
C VAL A 579 12.69 5.93 -6.44
N ASN A 580 12.05 6.74 -7.29
CA ASN A 580 12.17 8.20 -7.33
C ASN A 580 11.15 8.96 -6.47
N PHE A 581 10.41 8.28 -5.59
CA PHE A 581 9.33 8.90 -4.81
C PHE A 581 9.82 10.06 -3.90
N TYR A 582 11.03 9.96 -3.38
CA TYR A 582 11.64 10.97 -2.48
C TYR A 582 12.73 11.81 -3.17
N THR A 583 12.90 11.68 -4.48
CA THR A 583 13.99 12.34 -5.21
C THR A 583 13.49 12.81 -6.59
N ASP A 584 14.13 13.87 -7.13
CA ASP A 584 13.86 14.36 -8.49
C ASP A 584 14.81 13.64 -9.47
N GLU A 585 14.44 12.41 -9.87
CA GLU A 585 15.26 11.59 -10.74
C GLU A 585 14.85 11.70 -12.22
N GLU A 586 15.80 11.36 -13.10
CA GLU A 586 15.60 11.36 -14.55
C GLU A 586 14.56 10.31 -15.00
N LYS A 587 14.12 10.40 -16.26
CA LYS A 587 13.08 9.56 -16.83
C LYS A 587 13.39 8.05 -16.74
N ASP A 588 14.64 7.64 -16.99
CA ASP A 588 15.03 6.24 -16.96
C ASP A 588 14.80 5.59 -15.58
N ILE A 589 14.97 6.36 -14.50
CA ILE A 589 14.67 5.94 -13.12
C ILE A 589 13.15 5.83 -12.91
N ALA A 590 12.38 6.75 -13.49
CA ALA A 590 10.92 6.73 -13.36
C ALA A 590 10.26 5.52 -14.07
N GLU A 591 10.92 4.97 -15.08
CA GLU A 591 10.42 3.82 -15.86
C GLU A 591 10.74 2.45 -15.25
N LEU A 592 11.52 2.38 -14.15
CA LEU A 592 11.87 1.11 -13.51
C LEU A 592 10.63 0.33 -13.06
N ASP A 593 10.59 -0.95 -13.41
CA ASP A 593 9.47 -1.85 -13.17
C ASP A 593 9.86 -3.13 -12.40
N ASP A 594 11.11 -3.20 -11.91
CA ASP A 594 11.67 -4.38 -11.26
C ASP A 594 12.32 -4.10 -9.89
N GLU A 595 12.15 -2.88 -9.38
CA GLU A 595 12.59 -2.42 -8.04
C GLU A 595 11.62 -1.39 -7.47
N TYR A 596 11.53 -1.33 -6.13
CA TYR A 596 10.63 -0.39 -5.44
C TYR A 596 11.18 0.02 -4.08
N LEU A 597 10.66 1.11 -3.52
CA LEU A 597 10.90 1.50 -2.14
C LEU A 597 9.87 0.85 -1.22
N PHE A 598 10.34 0.29 -0.11
CA PHE A 598 9.51 -0.15 1.03
C PHE A 598 9.70 0.85 2.18
N GLY A 599 8.83 1.86 2.23
CA GLY A 599 9.02 3.06 3.04
C GLY A 599 10.23 3.88 2.59
N PRO A 600 10.65 4.90 3.37
CA PRO A 600 11.75 5.79 3.00
C PRO A 600 13.13 5.14 3.11
N ASN A 601 13.26 4.04 3.87
CA ASN A 601 14.53 3.50 4.29
C ASN A 601 15.07 2.40 3.38
N MET A 602 14.21 1.66 2.67
CA MET A 602 14.62 0.42 1.99
C MET A 602 14.32 0.46 0.49
N LEU A 603 15.30 0.11 -0.33
CA LEU A 603 15.14 -0.24 -1.73
C LEU A 603 15.16 -1.75 -1.86
N ILE A 604 14.15 -2.30 -2.51
CA ILE A 604 13.93 -3.73 -2.72
C ILE A 604 14.05 -4.04 -4.21
N ALA A 605 14.94 -4.96 -4.57
CA ALA A 605 15.18 -5.36 -5.95
C ALA A 605 15.04 -6.89 -6.10
N PRO A 606 13.81 -7.41 -6.24
CA PRO A 606 13.56 -8.85 -6.28
C PRO A 606 14.28 -9.54 -7.45
N ILE A 607 14.70 -10.78 -7.24
CA ILE A 607 15.19 -11.66 -8.32
C ILE A 607 13.96 -12.33 -8.92
N THR A 608 13.67 -12.02 -10.18
CA THR A 608 12.45 -12.43 -10.90
C THR A 608 12.71 -13.30 -12.14
N GLU A 609 13.94 -13.82 -12.27
CA GLU A 609 14.34 -14.70 -13.36
C GLU A 609 14.80 -16.05 -12.79
N PRO A 610 14.50 -17.19 -13.44
CA PRO A 610 14.91 -18.51 -12.99
C PRO A 610 16.43 -18.68 -13.06
N ASP A 611 16.99 -19.45 -12.13
CA ASP A 611 18.41 -19.81 -12.06
C ASP A 611 19.37 -18.60 -12.10
N ALA A 612 18.87 -17.43 -11.66
CA ALA A 612 19.67 -16.20 -11.67
C ALA A 612 20.74 -16.23 -10.57
N ILE A 613 21.98 -15.93 -10.98
CA ILE A 613 23.15 -15.82 -10.08
C ILE A 613 23.42 -14.36 -9.68
N GLY A 614 22.46 -13.47 -9.87
CA GLY A 614 22.53 -12.06 -9.57
C GLY A 614 21.65 -11.23 -10.49
N ARG A 615 21.67 -9.92 -10.29
CA ARG A 615 20.97 -8.97 -11.14
C ARG A 615 21.64 -7.60 -11.13
N LYS A 616 21.26 -6.76 -12.07
CA LYS A 616 21.54 -5.32 -12.00
C LYS A 616 20.54 -4.63 -11.08
N VAL A 617 21.02 -3.67 -10.28
CA VAL A 617 20.22 -2.83 -9.40
C VAL A 617 20.56 -1.37 -9.69
N VAL A 618 19.56 -0.56 -9.88
CA VAL A 618 19.68 0.89 -10.09
C VAL A 618 19.50 1.60 -8.78
N LEU A 619 20.54 2.22 -8.27
CA LEU A 619 20.48 3.01 -7.04
C LEU A 619 20.13 4.47 -7.37
N PRO A 620 18.98 4.99 -6.89
CA PRO A 620 18.65 6.41 -7.05
C PRO A 620 19.61 7.28 -6.23
N SER A 621 19.52 8.61 -6.36
CA SER A 621 20.38 9.54 -5.64
C SER A 621 20.42 9.31 -4.13
N GLY A 622 21.54 9.64 -3.50
CA GLY A 622 21.84 9.42 -2.09
C GLY A 622 22.90 8.35 -1.88
N GLU A 623 22.98 7.83 -0.67
CA GLU A 623 23.92 6.78 -0.30
C GLU A 623 23.17 5.54 0.16
N TRP A 624 23.64 4.39 -0.26
CA TRP A 624 22.96 3.11 -0.04
C TRP A 624 23.92 2.08 0.55
N MET A 625 23.41 1.27 1.45
CA MET A 625 24.16 0.17 2.04
C MET A 625 23.41 -1.14 1.78
N GLU A 626 24.06 -2.09 1.16
CA GLU A 626 23.50 -3.44 1.00
C GLU A 626 23.30 -4.08 2.38
N MET A 627 22.10 -4.56 2.64
CA MET A 627 21.69 -5.00 3.97
C MET A 627 22.50 -6.21 4.48
N THR A 628 22.88 -7.11 3.59
CA THR A 628 23.58 -8.36 3.93
C THR A 628 25.10 -8.15 4.07
N SER A 629 25.74 -7.56 3.06
CA SER A 629 27.19 -7.40 3.01
C SER A 629 27.70 -6.14 3.73
N LEU A 630 26.82 -5.20 4.10
CA LEU A 630 27.12 -3.85 4.60
C LEU A 630 27.98 -3.01 3.64
N LYS A 631 28.11 -3.44 2.38
CA LYS A 631 28.83 -2.69 1.39
C LYS A 631 28.07 -1.42 1.02
N THR A 632 28.78 -0.31 1.00
CA THR A 632 28.22 1.02 0.71
C THR A 632 28.44 1.39 -0.74
N TYR A 633 27.47 2.06 -1.31
CA TYR A 633 27.46 2.57 -2.68
C TYR A 633 26.94 4.01 -2.69
N GLU A 634 27.54 4.83 -3.53
CA GLU A 634 26.92 6.10 -3.93
C GLU A 634 25.70 5.80 -4.82
N GLY A 635 24.69 6.68 -4.79
CA GLY A 635 23.57 6.59 -5.71
C GLY A 635 23.91 7.03 -7.14
N ASN A 636 22.88 7.22 -7.98
CA ASN A 636 22.98 7.59 -9.40
C ASN A 636 23.84 6.60 -10.21
N GLN A 637 23.75 5.32 -9.91
CA GLN A 637 24.49 4.29 -10.65
C GLN A 637 23.74 2.97 -10.70
N THR A 638 24.09 2.16 -11.69
CA THR A 638 23.69 0.75 -11.75
C THR A 638 24.84 -0.11 -11.22
N ILE A 639 24.51 -1.00 -10.30
CA ILE A 639 25.46 -1.95 -9.72
C ILE A 639 25.11 -3.38 -10.11
N ASP A 640 26.13 -4.24 -10.14
CA ASP A 640 25.93 -5.69 -10.31
C ASP A 640 25.87 -6.34 -8.91
N PHE A 641 24.71 -6.88 -8.56
CA PHE A 641 24.55 -7.74 -7.39
C PHE A 641 24.83 -9.19 -7.80
N ALA A 642 25.75 -9.83 -7.10
CA ALA A 642 26.05 -11.25 -7.30
C ALA A 642 25.34 -12.05 -6.19
N ASP A 643 24.40 -12.91 -6.58
CA ASP A 643 23.70 -13.80 -5.66
C ASP A 643 24.47 -15.10 -5.47
N ILE A 644 25.25 -15.16 -4.39
CA ILE A 644 26.08 -16.32 -4.07
C ILE A 644 25.35 -17.24 -3.07
N GLU A 645 24.40 -16.72 -2.31
CA GLU A 645 23.76 -17.39 -1.16
C GLU A 645 22.22 -17.44 -1.25
N LEU A 646 21.65 -17.28 -2.45
CA LEU A 646 20.20 -17.19 -2.69
C LEU A 646 19.53 -16.05 -1.92
N ASP A 647 20.25 -14.96 -1.73
CA ASP A 647 19.77 -13.77 -1.06
C ASP A 647 18.99 -12.84 -2.02
N MET A 648 18.22 -11.92 -1.49
CA MET A 648 17.55 -10.89 -2.28
C MET A 648 18.23 -9.55 -2.05
N PRO A 649 18.56 -8.78 -3.11
CA PRO A 649 19.12 -7.44 -2.96
C PRO A 649 18.16 -6.50 -2.20
N VAL A 650 18.58 -6.07 -1.02
CA VAL A 650 17.92 -5.05 -0.20
C VAL A 650 18.96 -4.03 0.22
N TYR A 651 18.65 -2.77 -0.05
CA TYR A 651 19.55 -1.66 0.29
C TYR A 651 18.91 -0.74 1.30
N LEU A 652 19.62 -0.44 2.38
CA LEU A 652 19.22 0.58 3.35
C LEU A 652 19.79 1.93 2.93
N ARG A 653 18.95 2.96 2.94
CA ARG A 653 19.41 4.33 2.74
C ARG A 653 20.28 4.75 3.93
N ARG A 654 21.49 5.25 3.67
CA ARG A 654 22.35 5.77 4.73
C ARG A 654 21.76 7.07 5.28
N GLY A 655 21.98 7.32 6.57
CA GLY A 655 21.37 8.43 7.28
C GLY A 655 19.90 8.19 7.69
N THR A 656 19.39 6.94 7.67
CA THR A 656 18.04 6.60 8.13
C THR A 656 18.06 5.61 9.28
N PHE A 657 17.05 5.70 10.17
CA PHE A 657 16.88 4.78 11.31
C PHE A 657 15.84 3.71 11.00
N THR A 658 16.22 2.46 11.06
CA THR A 658 15.33 1.33 10.81
C THR A 658 15.16 0.50 12.08
N PRO A 659 14.00 0.57 12.76
CA PRO A 659 13.75 -0.19 13.99
C PRO A 659 13.29 -1.61 13.67
N TYR A 660 13.79 -2.55 14.46
CA TYR A 660 13.44 -3.97 14.47
C TYR A 660 13.16 -4.41 15.90
N TYR A 661 12.46 -5.52 16.09
CA TYR A 661 12.50 -6.22 17.38
C TYR A 661 13.84 -6.94 17.54
N ALA A 662 14.43 -6.87 18.74
CA ALA A 662 15.67 -7.59 19.06
C ALA A 662 15.45 -9.09 19.33
N GLN A 663 14.21 -9.56 19.37
CA GLN A 663 13.84 -10.95 19.59
C GLN A 663 14.19 -11.82 18.37
N THR A 664 14.58 -13.07 18.59
CA THR A 664 15.00 -14.00 17.54
C THR A 664 13.97 -15.08 17.23
N GLU A 665 13.14 -15.44 18.19
CA GLU A 665 12.10 -16.45 18.03
C GLU A 665 10.71 -15.83 18.18
N TYR A 666 9.84 -16.15 17.26
CA TYR A 666 8.47 -15.67 17.21
C TYR A 666 7.51 -16.86 17.11
N SER A 667 6.55 -16.95 18.01
CA SER A 667 5.51 -17.97 18.01
C SER A 667 4.11 -17.39 18.11
N ASN A 668 3.99 -16.18 18.67
CA ASN A 668 2.74 -15.47 18.84
C ASN A 668 2.98 -13.97 18.74
N ILE A 669 2.34 -13.33 17.77
CA ILE A 669 2.51 -11.89 17.47
C ILE A 669 2.11 -11.00 18.66
N GLU A 670 1.15 -11.43 19.48
CA GLU A 670 0.67 -10.66 20.63
C GLU A 670 1.63 -10.73 21.85
N ASN A 671 2.56 -11.68 21.86
CA ASN A 671 3.51 -11.91 22.97
C ASN A 671 4.91 -11.38 22.67
N ILE A 672 5.11 -10.65 21.59
CA ILE A 672 6.40 -10.05 21.25
C ILE A 672 6.81 -9.04 22.33
N ASN A 673 8.06 -9.11 22.78
CA ASN A 673 8.60 -8.14 23.73
C ASN A 673 8.87 -6.80 23.06
N ARG A 674 7.88 -5.93 23.06
CA ARG A 674 7.94 -4.60 22.43
C ARG A 674 8.97 -3.65 23.07
N GLY A 675 9.39 -3.91 24.30
CA GLY A 675 10.41 -3.14 24.99
C GLY A 675 11.84 -3.39 24.49
N ARG A 676 12.06 -4.48 23.73
CA ARG A 676 13.37 -4.87 23.19
C ARG A 676 13.46 -4.56 21.71
N LEU A 677 14.21 -3.52 21.37
CA LEU A 677 14.38 -3.06 19.99
C LEU A 677 15.85 -3.19 19.54
N GLN A 678 16.04 -3.35 18.25
CA GLN A 678 17.30 -3.11 17.55
C GLN A 678 17.06 -1.98 16.54
N VAL A 679 17.93 -0.99 16.52
CA VAL A 679 17.86 0.10 15.52
C VAL A 679 19.12 0.04 14.66
N VAL A 680 18.93 -0.24 13.38
CA VAL A 680 20.02 -0.18 12.39
C VAL A 680 20.04 1.24 11.84
N TYR A 681 21.20 1.90 11.99
CA TYR A 681 21.42 3.27 11.54
C TYR A 681 22.73 3.36 10.74
N PRO A 682 22.71 3.09 9.43
CA PRO A 682 23.86 3.35 8.57
C PRO A 682 24.16 4.84 8.56
N LEU A 683 25.31 5.24 9.11
CA LEU A 683 25.66 6.65 9.23
C LEU A 683 25.85 7.29 7.86
N GLY A 684 25.10 8.39 7.57
CA GLY A 684 25.22 9.18 6.34
C GLY A 684 26.30 10.26 6.41
N GLN A 685 26.66 10.88 5.29
CA GLN A 685 27.61 12.00 5.24
C GLN A 685 27.00 13.32 5.77
N GLY A 686 25.69 13.45 5.73
CA GLY A 686 24.93 14.61 6.20
C GLY A 686 24.09 14.31 7.44
N ASP A 687 23.21 15.26 7.76
CA ASP A 687 22.21 15.07 8.80
C ASP A 687 21.27 13.92 8.42
N ALA A 688 20.81 13.16 9.41
CA ALA A 688 19.93 12.02 9.20
C ALA A 688 18.51 12.48 8.81
N TRP A 689 17.83 11.67 8.04
CA TRP A 689 16.38 11.76 7.88
C TRP A 689 15.71 11.35 9.17
N ASP A 690 14.78 12.16 9.65
CA ASP A 690 14.00 11.82 10.82
C ASP A 690 13.15 10.56 10.55
N PHE A 691 13.14 9.65 11.51
CA PHE A 691 12.24 8.50 11.50
C PHE A 691 11.44 8.44 12.80
N THR A 692 10.13 8.32 12.69
CA THR A 692 9.25 8.22 13.85
C THR A 692 8.75 6.78 14.01
N LEU A 693 9.18 6.13 15.09
CA LEU A 693 8.60 4.88 15.57
C LEU A 693 7.25 5.20 16.22
N TYR A 694 6.20 4.54 15.76
CA TYR A 694 4.86 4.58 16.34
C TYR A 694 4.56 3.28 17.10
N ASP A 695 3.91 3.38 18.25
CA ASP A 695 3.41 2.23 19.02
C ASP A 695 2.14 2.60 19.80
N ASP A 696 1.19 1.64 19.93
CA ASP A 696 -0.06 1.76 20.68
C ASP A 696 -0.48 0.40 21.28
N ASP A 697 -1.76 0.20 21.59
CA ASP A 697 -2.25 -1.07 22.14
C ASP A 697 -2.44 -2.19 21.09
N HIS A 698 -2.18 -1.92 19.79
CA HIS A 698 -2.27 -2.83 18.63
C HIS A 698 -3.67 -3.31 18.22
N LYS A 699 -4.72 -2.88 18.89
CA LYS A 699 -6.08 -3.41 18.71
C LYS A 699 -7.20 -2.38 18.68
N SER A 700 -7.08 -1.28 19.45
CA SER A 700 -8.14 -0.27 19.54
C SER A 700 -8.21 0.61 18.30
N ALA A 701 -9.41 0.78 17.73
CA ALA A 701 -9.63 1.70 16.62
C ALA A 701 -9.68 3.16 17.09
N GLN A 702 -10.17 3.40 18.32
CA GLN A 702 -10.23 4.72 18.94
C GLN A 702 -9.02 4.92 19.85
N VAL A 703 -7.85 5.13 19.23
CA VAL A 703 -6.58 5.28 19.96
C VAL A 703 -6.59 6.57 20.81
N GLY A 704 -7.19 7.67 20.30
CA GLY A 704 -7.15 8.98 20.97
C GLY A 704 -5.69 9.40 21.19
N ASP A 705 -5.37 9.80 22.45
CA ASP A 705 -4.00 10.17 22.85
C ASP A 705 -3.18 9.00 23.43
N LYS A 706 -3.67 7.76 23.31
CA LYS A 706 -3.06 6.54 23.87
C LYS A 706 -2.07 5.89 22.90
N TYR A 707 -1.03 6.60 22.55
CA TYR A 707 0.05 6.11 21.68
C TYR A 707 1.39 6.71 22.11
N GLU A 708 2.46 6.16 21.57
CA GLU A 708 3.82 6.66 21.75
C GLU A 708 4.46 6.92 20.38
N LEU A 709 5.11 8.08 20.26
CA LEU A 709 6.03 8.39 19.16
C LEU A 709 7.44 8.48 19.72
N ILE A 710 8.40 7.84 19.04
CA ILE A 710 9.82 8.04 19.28
C ILE A 710 10.45 8.49 17.97
N THR A 711 10.72 9.79 17.86
CA THR A 711 11.39 10.33 16.67
C THR A 711 12.90 10.27 16.88
N PHE A 712 13.57 9.53 16.01
CA PHE A 712 15.01 9.49 15.86
C PHE A 712 15.43 10.55 14.85
N SER A 713 16.44 11.32 15.19
CA SER A 713 17.13 12.25 14.29
C SER A 713 18.63 12.18 14.52
N GLY A 714 19.42 12.64 13.56
CA GLY A 714 20.89 12.60 13.68
C GLY A 714 21.53 13.79 13.01
N LYS A 715 22.54 14.38 13.63
CA LYS A 715 23.30 15.50 13.06
C LYS A 715 24.76 15.48 13.47
N TYR A 716 25.60 16.05 12.60
CA TYR A 716 27.00 16.27 12.92
C TYR A 716 27.19 17.58 13.69
N GLU A 717 28.03 17.54 14.74
CA GLU A 717 28.51 18.72 15.49
C GLU A 717 30.04 18.58 15.69
N GLY A 718 30.82 19.22 14.84
CA GLY A 718 32.28 19.08 14.82
C GLY A 718 32.72 17.65 14.55
N ASP A 719 33.51 17.10 15.45
CA ASP A 719 34.02 15.72 15.39
C ASP A 719 33.09 14.68 16.05
N SER A 720 31.83 15.03 16.23
CA SER A 720 30.85 14.15 16.86
C SER A 720 29.58 14.01 16.00
N HIS A 721 28.90 12.89 16.14
CA HIS A 721 27.57 12.70 15.62
C HIS A 721 26.58 12.51 16.78
N ILE A 722 25.52 13.32 16.78
CA ILE A 722 24.51 13.32 17.84
C ILE A 722 23.25 12.66 17.32
N ILE A 723 22.86 11.54 17.93
CA ILE A 723 21.55 10.90 17.75
C ILE A 723 20.61 11.47 18.82
N SER A 724 19.51 12.08 18.39
CA SER A 724 18.45 12.56 19.29
C SER A 724 17.26 11.63 19.25
N LEU A 725 16.67 11.35 20.42
CA LEU A 725 15.44 10.60 20.60
C LEU A 725 14.41 11.50 21.25
N LYS A 726 13.38 11.90 20.49
CA LYS A 726 12.27 12.70 21.03
C LYS A 726 11.07 11.78 21.26
N GLN A 727 10.71 11.59 22.53
CA GLN A 727 9.53 10.83 22.94
C GLN A 727 8.32 11.75 23.07
N GLN A 728 7.16 11.26 22.60
CA GLN A 728 5.86 11.91 22.81
C GLN A 728 4.84 10.82 23.20
N CYS A 729 4.24 10.96 24.39
CA CYS A 729 3.18 10.08 24.86
C CYS A 729 2.31 10.86 25.84
N THR A 730 1.11 11.23 25.45
CA THR A 730 0.18 12.01 26.27
C THR A 730 -0.50 11.11 27.29
N GLU A 731 -1.03 9.97 26.85
CA GLU A 731 -1.65 8.95 27.70
C GLU A 731 -1.00 7.59 27.46
N ALA A 732 -0.75 6.84 28.53
CA ALA A 732 -0.22 5.49 28.42
C ALA A 732 -1.29 4.54 27.86
N TYR A 733 -0.89 3.69 26.92
CA TYR A 733 -1.70 2.59 26.40
C TYR A 733 -1.45 1.28 27.16
N GLU A 734 -2.32 0.30 26.95
CA GLU A 734 -2.20 -1.03 27.56
C GLU A 734 -0.91 -1.73 27.14
N ASN A 735 -0.19 -2.28 28.11
CA ASN A 735 1.10 -2.97 27.92
C ASN A 735 2.22 -2.10 27.33
N ARG A 736 2.16 -0.78 27.50
CA ARG A 736 3.27 0.11 27.14
C ARG A 736 4.53 -0.31 27.91
N PRO A 737 5.68 -0.50 27.22
CA PRO A 737 6.95 -0.73 27.91
C PRO A 737 7.32 0.43 28.84
N THR A 738 7.83 0.13 30.02
CA THR A 738 8.33 1.17 30.95
C THR A 738 9.74 1.64 30.60
N VAL A 739 10.47 0.81 29.86
CA VAL A 739 11.80 1.09 29.33
C VAL A 739 11.87 0.50 27.91
N ARG A 740 12.46 1.26 26.98
CA ARG A 740 12.87 0.76 25.69
C ARG A 740 14.35 0.41 25.74
N GLU A 741 14.66 -0.87 25.71
CA GLU A 741 16.01 -1.41 25.62
C GLU A 741 16.39 -1.50 24.15
N ILE A 742 17.26 -0.59 23.68
CA ILE A 742 17.57 -0.42 22.26
C ILE A 742 19.03 -0.81 21.98
N ASP A 743 19.22 -1.82 21.17
CA ASP A 743 20.51 -2.20 20.62
C ASP A 743 20.74 -1.42 19.32
N PHE A 744 21.61 -0.43 19.34
CA PHE A 744 22.00 0.31 18.14
C PHE A 744 23.08 -0.45 17.38
N VAL A 745 22.90 -0.55 16.05
CA VAL A 745 23.87 -1.04 15.08
C VAL A 745 24.14 0.09 14.10
N VAL A 746 25.36 0.62 14.13
CA VAL A 746 25.73 1.81 13.37
C VAL A 746 26.89 1.47 12.41
N PRO A 747 26.59 1.07 11.16
CA PRO A 747 27.60 0.98 10.10
C PRO A 747 28.17 2.36 9.77
N LEU A 748 29.50 2.46 9.88
CA LEU A 748 30.30 3.67 9.71
C LEU A 748 30.99 3.69 8.34
N TYR A 749 31.65 4.80 8.01
CA TYR A 749 32.63 4.81 6.92
C TYR A 749 33.96 4.20 7.39
N LYS A 750 34.72 3.59 6.46
CA LYS A 750 35.94 2.81 6.76
C LYS A 750 37.02 3.61 7.48
N ASP A 751 37.06 4.91 7.31
CA ASP A 751 38.07 5.85 7.88
C ASP A 751 37.60 6.48 9.19
N GLN A 752 36.37 6.28 9.60
CA GLN A 752 35.87 6.79 10.86
C GLN A 752 36.31 5.90 12.02
N LYS A 753 36.93 6.52 13.01
CA LYS A 753 37.37 5.86 14.25
C LYS A 753 36.56 6.39 15.41
N VAL A 754 35.81 5.54 16.07
CA VAL A 754 35.04 5.89 17.27
C VAL A 754 35.92 5.92 18.50
N THR A 755 35.87 7.01 19.25
CA THR A 755 36.56 7.13 20.52
C THR A 755 35.67 6.83 21.73
N SER A 756 34.40 7.22 21.68
CA SER A 756 33.42 6.94 22.73
C SER A 756 31.98 7.11 22.24
N VAL A 757 31.05 6.48 22.95
CA VAL A 757 29.61 6.77 22.87
C VAL A 757 29.15 7.20 24.26
N THR A 758 28.52 8.37 24.37
CA THR A 758 28.12 8.95 25.66
C THR A 758 26.70 9.49 25.60
N SER A 759 26.06 9.57 26.76
CA SER A 759 24.81 10.31 26.95
C SER A 759 24.79 10.89 28.36
N ASN A 760 24.15 12.05 28.51
CA ASN A 760 23.91 12.65 29.81
C ASN A 760 22.54 12.26 30.40
N ASP A 761 21.66 11.72 29.56
CA ASP A 761 20.22 11.58 29.88
C ASP A 761 19.81 10.11 30.07
N ILE A 762 20.52 9.19 29.40
CA ILE A 762 20.19 7.76 29.38
C ILE A 762 21.45 6.89 29.58
N SER A 763 21.22 5.66 30.03
CA SER A 763 22.33 4.71 30.22
C SER A 763 22.80 4.12 28.90
N ILE A 764 24.10 4.19 28.63
CA ILE A 764 24.75 3.57 27.49
C ILE A 764 25.69 2.49 27.98
N THR A 765 25.54 1.27 27.49
CA THR A 765 26.36 0.09 27.84
C THR A 765 26.76 -0.70 26.58
N ASP A 766 27.54 -1.75 26.77
CA ASP A 766 27.93 -2.74 25.74
C ASP A 766 28.47 -2.13 24.44
N GLN A 767 29.25 -1.03 24.59
CA GLN A 767 29.89 -0.36 23.45
C GLN A 767 30.96 -1.25 22.84
N LYS A 768 30.82 -1.55 21.52
CA LYS A 768 31.81 -2.32 20.77
C LYS A 768 32.01 -1.67 19.41
N TYR A 769 33.25 -1.52 19.01
CA TYR A 769 33.62 -1.06 17.69
C TYR A 769 34.41 -2.16 16.96
N PHE A 770 33.99 -2.45 15.71
CA PHE A 770 34.58 -3.48 14.84
C PHE A 770 35.23 -2.74 13.64
N PRO A 771 36.51 -2.36 13.74
CA PRO A 771 37.15 -1.49 12.74
C PRO A 771 37.28 -2.14 11.35
N GLU A 772 37.46 -3.47 11.28
CA GLU A 772 37.58 -4.20 10.01
C GLU A 772 36.25 -4.16 9.22
N ASP A 773 35.13 -4.17 9.94
CA ASP A 773 33.78 -4.14 9.38
C ASP A 773 33.20 -2.73 9.30
N GLY A 774 33.83 -1.75 9.97
CA GLY A 774 33.30 -0.40 10.08
C GLY A 774 31.96 -0.35 10.84
N VAL A 775 31.78 -1.15 11.88
CA VAL A 775 30.52 -1.22 12.63
C VAL A 775 30.72 -0.86 14.09
N LEU A 776 29.90 0.07 14.57
CA LEU A 776 29.74 0.39 15.98
C LEU A 776 28.45 -0.23 16.51
N THR A 777 28.51 -0.86 17.69
CA THR A 777 27.32 -1.30 18.42
C THR A 777 27.33 -0.77 19.83
N PHE A 778 26.14 -0.45 20.35
CA PHE A 778 25.96 -0.09 21.77
C PHE A 778 24.52 -0.34 22.20
N HIS A 779 24.33 -0.49 23.50
CA HIS A 779 23.02 -0.63 24.11
C HIS A 779 22.60 0.67 24.82
N ALA A 780 21.34 1.08 24.63
CA ALA A 780 20.77 2.26 25.27
C ALA A 780 19.47 1.87 26.01
N SER A 781 19.44 2.14 27.33
CA SER A 781 18.22 2.00 28.13
C SER A 781 17.49 3.33 28.19
N VAL A 782 16.38 3.43 27.47
CA VAL A 782 15.57 4.64 27.30
C VAL A 782 14.30 4.52 28.13
N PRO A 783 14.19 5.22 29.29
CA PRO A 783 12.97 5.20 30.09
C PRO A 783 11.78 5.75 29.29
N ALA A 784 10.63 5.09 29.41
CA ALA A 784 9.39 5.56 28.78
C ALA A 784 8.81 6.74 29.55
N MET A 785 9.19 7.94 29.15
CA MET A 785 8.67 9.21 29.68
C MET A 785 7.50 9.70 28.83
N GLY A 786 6.69 10.62 29.37
CA GLY A 786 5.57 11.21 28.60
C GLY A 786 6.09 12.02 27.42
N ASN A 787 6.73 13.14 27.70
CA ASN A 787 7.39 13.99 26.70
C ASN A 787 8.83 14.25 27.16
N ALA A 788 9.80 13.69 26.46
CA ALA A 788 11.21 13.80 26.78
C ALA A 788 12.07 13.83 25.52
N GLN A 789 13.26 14.37 25.66
CA GLN A 789 14.29 14.31 24.64
C GLN A 789 15.58 13.79 25.28
N SER A 790 16.21 12.83 24.65
CA SER A 790 17.51 12.30 25.06
C SER A 790 18.47 12.40 23.89
N ALA A 791 19.77 12.52 24.20
CA ALA A 791 20.81 12.62 23.18
C ALA A 791 21.92 11.59 23.43
N ILE A 792 22.39 10.95 22.36
CA ILE A 792 23.52 10.05 22.34
C ILE A 792 24.59 10.67 21.45
N THR A 793 25.79 10.85 21.96
CA THR A 793 26.92 11.43 21.25
C THR A 793 27.93 10.36 20.88
N ILE A 794 28.17 10.17 19.58
CA ILE A 794 29.23 9.33 19.03
C ILE A 794 30.41 10.26 18.71
N ASN A 795 31.53 10.09 19.41
CA ASN A 795 32.73 10.89 19.19
C ASN A 795 33.72 10.16 18.28
N PHE A 796 34.30 10.87 17.33
CA PHE A 796 35.28 10.34 16.38
C PHE A 796 36.67 10.89 16.68
N ASP A 797 37.69 10.12 16.29
CA ASP A 797 39.08 10.57 16.31
C ASP A 797 39.53 11.02 14.93
N ASN A 798 39.77 12.30 14.78
CA ASN A 798 40.34 12.89 13.55
C ASN A 798 41.88 13.00 13.63
N SER A 799 42.51 12.56 14.77
CA SER A 799 43.95 12.58 14.87
C SER A 799 44.59 11.34 14.23
N THR A 800 45.80 11.51 13.67
CA THR A 800 46.58 10.40 13.10
C THR A 800 47.24 9.52 14.16
N ASP A 801 47.03 9.82 15.46
CA ASP A 801 47.63 9.08 16.58
C ASP A 801 46.65 8.08 17.22
N ILE A 802 47.02 6.81 17.17
CA ILE A 802 46.27 5.66 17.72
C ILE A 802 46.57 5.51 19.21
N SER A 803 45.75 6.03 20.11
CA SER A 803 45.75 5.64 21.51
C SER A 803 44.38 5.78 22.14
N ASN A 804 43.83 4.62 22.61
CA ASN A 804 42.59 4.42 23.33
C ASN A 804 41.32 4.10 22.53
N VAL A 805 41.40 3.21 21.56
CA VAL A 805 40.21 2.54 21.01
C VAL A 805 39.96 1.27 21.84
N TYR A 806 38.73 1.04 22.32
CA TYR A 806 38.33 -0.27 22.83
C TYR A 806 38.18 -1.23 21.62
N THR A 807 39.35 -1.68 21.13
CA THR A 807 39.40 -2.79 20.16
C THR A 807 39.18 -4.08 20.93
N VAL A 808 38.34 -4.96 20.42
CA VAL A 808 38.42 -6.39 20.81
C VAL A 808 39.81 -6.86 20.41
N SER A 809 40.67 -7.10 21.39
CA SER A 809 42.06 -7.47 21.16
C SER A 809 42.16 -8.71 20.26
N ASP A 810 42.99 -8.62 19.24
CA ASP A 810 43.45 -9.73 18.42
C ASP A 810 43.87 -10.95 19.30
N SER A 811 43.00 -11.94 19.36
CA SER A 811 43.41 -13.32 19.54
C SER A 811 43.18 -14.00 18.20
N ALA A 812 44.28 -14.37 17.58
CA ALA A 812 44.46 -14.90 16.26
C ALA A 812 43.49 -16.01 15.84
N ASP A 813 42.28 -15.66 15.50
CA ASP A 813 41.39 -16.46 14.67
C ASP A 813 40.49 -15.47 13.87
N LYS A 814 40.61 -15.52 12.55
CA LYS A 814 39.88 -14.68 11.62
C LYS A 814 38.40 -14.81 11.88
N ALA A 815 37.79 -13.81 12.55
CA ALA A 815 36.36 -13.67 12.58
C ALA A 815 35.88 -13.46 11.14
N LYS A 816 35.05 -14.35 10.60
CA LYS A 816 34.39 -14.20 9.35
C LYS A 816 33.05 -13.53 9.62
N LYS A 817 32.79 -12.46 8.89
CA LYS A 817 31.55 -11.74 8.91
C LYS A 817 30.46 -12.59 8.26
N TYR A 818 29.36 -12.73 8.92
CA TYR A 818 28.17 -13.34 8.36
C TYR A 818 26.94 -12.51 8.67
N LEU A 819 26.35 -12.03 7.63
CA LEU A 819 24.94 -11.82 7.39
C LEU A 819 24.11 -11.03 8.42
N ILE A 820 23.54 -9.96 7.98
CA ILE A 820 22.24 -9.50 8.48
C ILE A 820 21.16 -10.52 8.01
N ASN A 821 21.42 -11.78 8.06
CA ASN A 821 20.39 -12.79 8.09
C ASN A 821 19.67 -12.66 9.42
N ASN A 822 18.41 -12.39 9.38
CA ASN A 822 17.57 -12.12 10.53
C ASN A 822 17.86 -10.80 11.27
N CYS A 823 18.40 -9.75 10.62
CA CYS A 823 18.72 -8.48 11.28
C CYS A 823 19.68 -8.59 12.46
N HIS A 824 20.50 -9.62 12.52
CA HIS A 824 21.62 -9.73 13.43
C HIS A 824 22.91 -9.66 12.64
N ILE A 825 23.84 -8.80 13.07
CA ILE A 825 25.24 -8.99 12.71
C ILE A 825 25.69 -10.21 13.50
N VAL A 826 25.87 -11.33 12.84
CA VAL A 826 26.42 -12.54 13.43
C VAL A 826 27.92 -12.52 13.21
N ILE A 827 28.67 -12.59 14.27
CA ILE A 827 30.12 -12.71 14.23
C ILE A 827 30.46 -14.19 14.43
N GLU A 828 31.11 -14.83 13.46
CA GLU A 828 31.65 -16.17 13.63
C GLU A 828 33.09 -16.09 14.14
N ALA A 829 33.35 -16.59 15.32
CA ALA A 829 34.66 -16.73 15.84
C ALA A 829 34.87 -18.18 16.33
N ASN A 830 35.93 -18.81 15.90
CA ASN A 830 36.31 -20.20 16.28
C ASN A 830 35.21 -21.24 15.91
N GLY A 831 34.52 -21.06 14.76
CA GLY A 831 33.48 -21.99 14.34
C GLY A 831 32.17 -21.90 15.13
N ASN A 832 32.01 -20.87 15.96
CA ASN A 832 30.76 -20.56 16.66
C ASN A 832 30.17 -19.22 16.17
N LYS A 833 28.88 -19.17 16.03
CA LYS A 833 28.16 -17.96 15.69
C LYS A 833 27.79 -17.19 16.96
N TYR A 834 28.00 -15.89 16.96
CA TYR A 834 27.67 -14.99 18.08
C TYR A 834 26.81 -13.84 17.51
N ASN A 835 25.78 -13.43 18.24
CA ASN A 835 25.12 -12.17 17.94
C ASN A 835 26.02 -10.98 18.35
N VAL A 836 25.66 -9.76 17.93
CA VAL A 836 26.42 -8.53 18.25
C VAL A 836 26.61 -8.29 19.76
N ASN A 837 25.83 -8.95 20.61
CA ASN A 837 25.95 -8.88 22.06
C ASN A 837 26.94 -9.95 22.63
N GLY A 838 27.59 -10.74 21.74
CA GLY A 838 28.52 -11.80 22.16
C GLY A 838 27.83 -13.05 22.72
N THR A 839 26.51 -13.18 22.56
CA THR A 839 25.78 -14.38 22.95
C THR A 839 25.96 -15.45 21.87
N LYS A 840 26.42 -16.62 22.25
CA LYS A 840 26.65 -17.77 21.36
C LYS A 840 25.28 -18.28 20.85
N HIS A 841 25.13 -18.45 19.52
CA HIS A 841 24.01 -19.16 18.91
C HIS A 841 24.16 -20.68 19.07
#